data_8b9e74db6f61f353f7d8d18a9965bffa
#
_entry.id   8b9e74db6f61f353f7d8d18a9965bffa
#
_cell.length_a   1.000
_cell.length_b   1.000
_cell.length_c   1.000
_cell.angle_alpha   90.00
_cell.angle_beta   90.00
_cell.angle_gamma   90.00
#
_symmetry.space_group_name_H-M   'P 1'
#
loop_
_entity.id
_entity.type
_entity.pdbx_description
1 polymer ?
#
loop_
_entity_poly.entity_id
_entity_poly.type
_entity_poly.pdbx_seq_one_letter_code
_entity_poly.pdbx_strand_id
1 'polypeptide(L)'
;MNKRFLSLLFSIFFVCVYAQQSITRDTITRTATIKETVSGNNIVLTSEKPALNQIAGAPKAFYTHFWEFGDGNYSTEETPKHIYKKPGEYEVRLWVTNNYDNGKPPTARPKKIAINLITNESVDIASMEEDFTLKRNREPVPEEDMVLVMSYKNTKDYNANGKLYLFYNEQQYKTNNFEILETRTYNNEKDVSTNAFVYTNKIDNDDTYLAALNNEFIIGRTVLQDSTEKTNLPLTIMQSKAYYKDWRLLEFDNMKPKEERHVFFSLKTTPEMVKDTSAIISVRGVYVPDTNYDNHKVKDMEMEIVTSHDPNKMSSNGTFMNYRLVRFKTLKYKIKFQNNGEGPARTISLETDIPDMLDKSTIKVTDMYPKCDICPKYEVSYSCLDTTFTDTQAIFTFKNIYLPGSQQKNVKEYDSTKGFVKYNIKFAKDFHKKKTKSRTAIIFDKNDPIITNYSTTRFLPGISVGAKVGVNSFSNLNNSESYFFGATISPYKSFRWYWQVELMNNFHKYDAKTDVREEFVQDAQGIRFLQRTSTSDSFENIDWDIPVLIRYNLNNYIGLGTGLLNTISIREKQQQTILVEQFEGDVSTNPVIFSKEDMTNQSNSFTNLRTGLLLEATLGFARIGPSLGARYIMNFESDFNYWQFYAIWKF
;
A
#
# COMPACT_ATOMS: atom_id res chain seq x y z
N MET A 1 -11.99 -7.27 51.56
CA MET A 1 -10.80 -7.55 50.75
C MET A 1 -9.56 -7.28 51.62
N ASN A 2 -8.81 -8.29 51.94
CA ASN A 2 -7.77 -8.28 52.99
C ASN A 2 -6.58 -7.37 52.62
N LYS A 3 -6.25 -6.41 53.49
CA LYS A 3 -5.09 -5.48 53.33
C LYS A 3 -3.76 -6.21 53.02
N ARG A 4 -3.62 -7.45 53.41
CA ARG A 4 -2.44 -8.31 53.13
C ARG A 4 -2.36 -8.77 51.66
N PHE A 5 -3.54 -8.90 50.98
CA PHE A 5 -3.58 -9.28 49.54
C PHE A 5 -3.17 -8.11 48.63
N LEU A 6 -3.56 -6.88 49.04
CA LEU A 6 -3.18 -5.65 48.30
C LEU A 6 -1.69 -5.36 48.46
N SER A 7 -1.10 -5.65 49.63
CA SER A 7 0.35 -5.50 49.86
C SER A 7 1.18 -6.51 49.05
N LEU A 8 0.67 -7.74 48.90
CA LEU A 8 1.33 -8.76 48.04
C LEU A 8 1.28 -8.40 46.56
N LEU A 9 0.15 -7.88 46.09
CA LEU A 9 0.02 -7.40 44.68
C LEU A 9 0.94 -6.22 44.40
N PHE A 10 1.07 -5.29 45.36
CA PHE A 10 1.99 -4.15 45.22
C PHE A 10 3.47 -4.57 45.25
N SER A 11 3.84 -5.59 46.01
CA SER A 11 5.19 -6.16 46.07
C SER A 11 5.55 -6.88 44.78
N ILE A 12 4.61 -7.60 44.15
CA ILE A 12 4.81 -8.26 42.85
C ILE A 12 4.96 -7.22 41.74
N PHE A 13 4.27 -6.10 41.79
CA PHE A 13 4.42 -5.01 40.82
C PHE A 13 5.80 -4.33 40.92
N PHE A 14 6.33 -4.16 42.16
CA PHE A 14 7.68 -3.61 42.35
C PHE A 14 8.80 -4.54 41.91
N VAL A 15 8.63 -5.86 42.05
CA VAL A 15 9.65 -6.84 41.58
C VAL A 15 9.68 -6.89 40.04
N CYS A 16 8.53 -6.70 39.35
CA CYS A 16 8.51 -6.64 37.88
C CYS A 16 9.15 -5.36 37.31
N VAL A 17 9.16 -4.26 38.07
CA VAL A 17 9.77 -3.00 37.60
C VAL A 17 11.31 -3.02 37.72
N TYR A 18 11.86 -3.81 38.65
CA TYR A 18 13.33 -3.95 38.77
C TYR A 18 13.98 -4.99 37.85
N ALA A 19 13.18 -5.77 37.09
CA ALA A 19 13.69 -6.75 36.14
C ALA A 19 14.00 -6.20 34.75
N GLN A 20 13.81 -4.91 34.52
CA GLN A 20 14.23 -4.22 33.27
C GLN A 20 15.48 -3.35 33.52
N GLN A 21 16.55 -3.93 34.06
CA GLN A 21 17.86 -3.39 33.76
C GLN A 21 18.19 -3.73 32.29
N SER A 22 17.98 -2.77 31.41
CA SER A 22 18.64 -2.79 30.12
C SER A 22 20.13 -2.91 30.36
N ILE A 23 20.69 -4.08 30.07
CA ILE A 23 22.14 -4.22 29.91
C ILE A 23 22.44 -3.34 28.69
N THR A 24 22.81 -2.09 28.95
CA THR A 24 23.52 -1.26 27.98
C THR A 24 24.84 -1.98 27.74
N ARG A 25 24.89 -2.84 26.73
CA ARG A 25 26.17 -3.27 26.18
C ARG A 25 26.82 -1.99 25.70
N ASP A 26 27.90 -1.58 26.36
CA ASP A 26 28.83 -0.59 25.84
C ASP A 26 29.27 -1.09 24.45
N THR A 27 28.61 -0.59 23.43
CA THR A 27 29.01 -0.85 22.05
C THR A 27 30.27 -0.06 21.82
N ILE A 28 31.42 -0.73 21.87
CA ILE A 28 32.70 -0.14 21.49
C ILE A 28 32.52 0.49 20.13
N THR A 29 32.63 1.83 20.08
CA THR A 29 32.50 2.55 18.81
C THR A 29 33.69 2.19 17.95
N ARG A 30 33.46 1.47 16.87
CA ARG A 30 34.50 1.11 15.89
C ARG A 30 34.66 2.28 14.93
N THR A 31 35.91 2.69 14.69
CA THR A 31 36.22 3.80 13.78
C THR A 31 37.14 3.34 12.65
N ALA A 32 36.91 3.88 11.46
CA ALA A 32 37.84 3.76 10.33
C ALA A 32 38.46 5.13 10.04
N THR A 33 39.72 5.15 9.63
CA THR A 33 40.47 6.36 9.32
C THR A 33 40.86 6.39 7.85
N ILE A 34 40.61 7.53 7.19
CA ILE A 34 40.99 7.77 5.79
C ILE A 34 42.47 8.12 5.73
N LYS A 35 43.24 7.42 4.93
CA LYS A 35 44.62 7.71 4.56
C LYS A 35 44.69 8.06 3.07
N GLU A 36 45.46 9.08 2.72
CA GLU A 36 45.68 9.49 1.36
C GLU A 36 47.14 9.61 1.00
N THR A 37 47.43 9.38 -0.27
CA THR A 37 48.70 9.71 -0.91
C THR A 37 48.37 10.61 -2.11
N VAL A 38 48.80 11.86 -2.04
CA VAL A 38 48.52 12.87 -3.07
C VAL A 38 49.79 13.08 -3.92
N SER A 39 49.63 13.04 -5.26
CA SER A 39 50.66 13.33 -6.24
C SER A 39 50.09 14.27 -7.32
N GLY A 40 50.27 15.57 -7.15
CA GLY A 40 49.61 16.58 -7.99
C GLY A 40 48.10 16.57 -7.76
N ASN A 41 47.34 16.24 -8.80
CA ASN A 41 45.88 16.07 -8.75
C ASN A 41 45.46 14.60 -8.68
N ASN A 42 46.40 13.67 -8.66
CA ASN A 42 46.12 12.23 -8.49
C ASN A 42 46.16 11.84 -7.01
N ILE A 43 45.16 11.15 -6.55
CA ILE A 43 45.06 10.67 -5.18
C ILE A 43 44.85 9.16 -5.16
N VAL A 44 45.54 8.51 -4.22
CA VAL A 44 45.31 7.13 -3.84
C VAL A 44 44.77 7.10 -2.41
N LEU A 45 43.59 6.51 -2.21
CA LEU A 45 42.93 6.44 -0.92
C LEU A 45 43.05 5.04 -0.34
N THR A 46 43.33 4.97 0.93
CA THR A 46 43.31 3.74 1.73
C THR A 46 42.58 3.98 3.04
N SER A 47 42.21 2.91 3.75
CA SER A 47 41.55 3.05 5.05
C SER A 47 42.22 2.14 6.10
N GLU A 48 42.49 2.70 7.26
CA GLU A 48 42.78 1.89 8.45
C GLU A 48 41.46 1.48 9.08
N LYS A 49 41.28 0.18 9.34
CA LYS A 49 40.04 -0.43 9.80
C LYS A 49 40.33 -1.28 11.05
N PRO A 50 39.38 -1.38 12.00
CA PRO A 50 39.51 -2.29 13.15
C PRO A 50 39.49 -3.74 12.66
N ALA A 51 40.03 -4.66 13.50
CA ALA A 51 39.93 -6.08 13.20
C ALA A 51 38.47 -6.54 13.14
N LEU A 52 38.19 -7.51 12.25
CA LEU A 52 36.89 -8.12 12.12
C LEU A 52 36.66 -9.16 13.19
N ASN A 53 35.47 -9.20 13.78
CA ASN A 53 35.05 -10.20 14.74
C ASN A 53 34.27 -11.28 14.01
N GLN A 54 34.92 -12.38 13.69
CA GLN A 54 34.34 -13.50 12.97
C GLN A 54 33.13 -14.09 13.72
N ILE A 55 31.98 -14.18 13.05
CA ILE A 55 30.83 -14.92 13.56
C ILE A 55 31.10 -16.41 13.41
N ALA A 56 30.94 -17.16 14.50
CA ALA A 56 31.13 -18.61 14.49
C ALA A 56 30.16 -19.28 13.49
N GLY A 57 30.68 -20.13 12.62
CA GLY A 57 29.91 -20.83 11.60
C GLY A 57 29.54 -19.99 10.35
N ALA A 58 29.88 -18.71 10.33
CA ALA A 58 29.68 -17.85 9.15
C ALA A 58 30.90 -17.93 8.21
N PRO A 59 30.73 -17.55 6.92
CA PRO A 59 31.84 -17.33 6.00
C PRO A 59 32.86 -16.34 6.57
N LYS A 60 34.09 -16.35 6.02
CA LYS A 60 35.14 -15.43 6.42
C LYS A 60 34.67 -13.97 6.35
N ALA A 61 34.84 -13.26 7.45
CA ALA A 61 34.46 -11.85 7.51
C ALA A 61 35.35 -10.98 6.62
N PHE A 62 34.75 -9.98 5.97
CA PHE A 62 35.44 -9.05 5.09
C PHE A 62 34.78 -7.68 5.10
N TYR A 63 35.49 -6.65 4.63
CA TYR A 63 34.98 -5.31 4.46
C TYR A 63 34.64 -5.02 3.02
N THR A 64 33.54 -4.29 2.78
CA THR A 64 33.25 -3.57 1.54
C THR A 64 33.37 -2.08 1.77
N HIS A 65 33.71 -1.34 0.72
CA HIS A 65 34.00 0.08 0.78
C HIS A 65 33.08 0.85 -0.15
N PHE A 66 32.78 2.07 0.23
CA PHE A 66 32.13 3.07 -0.63
C PHE A 66 32.79 4.41 -0.36
N TRP A 67 33.43 4.98 -1.37
CA TRP A 67 34.14 6.23 -1.32
C TRP A 67 33.38 7.28 -2.13
N GLU A 68 33.21 8.47 -1.57
CA GLU A 68 32.71 9.67 -2.23
C GLU A 68 33.85 10.68 -2.22
N PHE A 69 34.28 11.15 -3.39
CA PHE A 69 35.51 11.93 -3.53
C PHE A 69 35.31 13.43 -3.28
N GLY A 70 34.05 13.90 -3.13
CA GLY A 70 33.74 15.31 -2.88
C GLY A 70 33.70 16.17 -4.13
N ASP A 71 33.80 15.58 -5.32
CA ASP A 71 33.67 16.23 -6.64
C ASP A 71 32.52 15.67 -7.47
N GLY A 72 31.65 14.86 -6.86
CA GLY A 72 30.54 14.18 -7.51
C GLY A 72 30.88 12.78 -8.02
N ASN A 73 32.10 12.31 -7.89
CA ASN A 73 32.51 10.96 -8.24
C ASN A 73 32.59 10.05 -7.01
N TYR A 74 32.54 8.73 -7.26
CA TYR A 74 32.61 7.72 -6.20
C TYR A 74 33.29 6.43 -6.67
N SER A 75 33.73 5.58 -5.73
CA SER A 75 34.28 4.26 -6.00
C SER A 75 33.86 3.25 -4.95
N THR A 76 33.80 1.97 -5.33
CA THR A 76 33.59 0.84 -4.43
C THR A 76 34.82 0.00 -4.19
N GLU A 77 35.95 0.39 -4.75
CA GLU A 77 37.24 -0.29 -4.58
C GLU A 77 37.79 -0.14 -3.16
N GLU A 78 38.56 -1.09 -2.70
CA GLU A 78 39.22 -1.01 -1.39
C GLU A 78 40.28 0.12 -1.35
N THR A 79 41.00 0.29 -2.45
CA THR A 79 42.08 1.27 -2.60
C THR A 79 41.90 2.03 -3.91
N PRO A 80 40.93 2.97 -3.97
CA PRO A 80 40.63 3.67 -5.20
C PRO A 80 41.71 4.69 -5.54
N LYS A 81 41.89 4.90 -6.87
CA LYS A 81 42.68 5.99 -7.45
C LYS A 81 41.70 6.99 -8.08
N HIS A 82 41.93 8.26 -7.81
CA HIS A 82 41.07 9.31 -8.37
C HIS A 82 41.90 10.51 -8.83
N ILE A 83 41.49 11.14 -9.95
CA ILE A 83 42.14 12.32 -10.52
C ILE A 83 41.18 13.48 -10.54
N TYR A 84 41.44 14.52 -9.73
CA TYR A 84 40.62 15.72 -9.69
C TYR A 84 40.85 16.59 -10.93
N LYS A 85 39.74 17.07 -11.51
CA LYS A 85 39.75 17.91 -12.72
C LYS A 85 40.08 19.37 -12.46
N LYS A 86 39.92 19.86 -11.22
CA LYS A 86 40.12 21.26 -10.85
C LYS A 86 40.88 21.35 -9.53
N PRO A 87 41.66 22.45 -9.30
CA PRO A 87 42.15 22.76 -7.98
C PRO A 87 40.98 23.07 -7.05
N GLY A 88 41.12 22.73 -5.77
CA GLY A 88 40.09 22.97 -4.78
C GLY A 88 40.28 22.16 -3.50
N GLU A 89 39.40 22.40 -2.55
CA GLU A 89 39.29 21.61 -1.33
C GLU A 89 38.14 20.65 -1.48
N TYR A 90 38.42 19.37 -1.33
CA TYR A 90 37.45 18.26 -1.52
C TYR A 90 37.22 17.52 -0.21
N GLU A 91 35.96 17.29 0.15
CA GLU A 91 35.58 16.50 1.31
C GLU A 91 35.36 15.06 0.93
N VAL A 92 36.36 14.23 1.17
CA VAL A 92 36.29 12.78 0.91
C VAL A 92 35.55 12.09 2.04
N ARG A 93 34.59 11.26 1.70
CA ARG A 93 33.82 10.46 2.64
C ARG A 93 33.99 8.97 2.38
N LEU A 94 33.93 8.19 3.45
CA LEU A 94 34.11 6.75 3.41
C LEU A 94 33.01 6.06 4.24
N TRP A 95 32.35 5.10 3.63
CA TRP A 95 31.51 4.12 4.33
C TRP A 95 32.15 2.75 4.20
N VAL A 96 32.43 2.15 5.35
CA VAL A 96 32.97 0.78 5.47
C VAL A 96 31.88 -0.11 6.00
N THR A 97 31.53 -1.17 5.28
CA THR A 97 30.55 -2.15 5.70
C THR A 97 31.24 -3.46 6.03
N ASN A 98 31.06 -3.94 7.26
CA ASN A 98 31.54 -5.22 7.71
C ASN A 98 30.54 -6.33 7.36
N ASN A 99 31.04 -7.37 6.69
CA ASN A 99 30.25 -8.54 6.32
C ASN A 99 30.68 -9.72 7.17
N TYR A 100 29.72 -10.51 7.66
CA TYR A 100 29.95 -11.69 8.54
C TYR A 100 30.69 -11.39 9.86
N ASP A 101 30.54 -10.18 10.34
CA ASP A 101 31.11 -9.64 11.56
C ASP A 101 29.97 -9.28 12.54
N ASN A 102 30.14 -9.55 13.83
CA ASN A 102 29.11 -9.33 14.85
C ASN A 102 29.09 -7.89 15.40
N GLY A 103 30.00 -7.01 14.94
CA GLY A 103 30.09 -5.62 15.36
C GLY A 103 29.27 -4.69 14.48
N LYS A 104 29.08 -3.45 14.95
CA LYS A 104 28.55 -2.39 14.11
C LYS A 104 29.58 -1.98 13.03
N PRO A 105 29.13 -1.50 11.85
CA PRO A 105 30.02 -0.98 10.84
C PRO A 105 30.88 0.16 11.40
N PRO A 106 32.19 0.20 11.05
CA PRO A 106 33.04 1.31 11.48
C PRO A 106 32.59 2.63 10.90
N THR A 107 32.50 3.65 11.73
CA THR A 107 32.24 5.03 11.29
C THR A 107 33.53 5.71 10.86
N ALA A 108 33.52 6.40 9.72
CA ALA A 108 34.66 7.22 9.27
C ALA A 108 34.26 8.69 9.29
N ARG A 109 35.19 9.53 9.76
CA ARG A 109 35.00 10.98 9.66
C ARG A 109 35.38 11.44 8.26
N PRO A 110 34.62 12.37 7.63
CA PRO A 110 35.03 12.99 6.39
C PRO A 110 36.40 13.64 6.52
N LYS A 111 37.17 13.60 5.43
CA LYS A 111 38.51 14.17 5.38
C LYS A 111 38.61 15.20 4.26
N LYS A 112 39.04 16.40 4.58
CA LYS A 112 39.30 17.46 3.61
C LYS A 112 40.69 17.28 2.98
N ILE A 113 40.75 17.35 1.67
CA ILE A 113 41.94 17.18 0.86
C ILE A 113 42.07 18.38 -0.07
N ALA A 114 43.22 19.07 -0.01
CA ALA A 114 43.52 20.22 -0.87
C ALA A 114 44.30 19.76 -2.12
N ILE A 115 43.81 20.10 -3.29
CA ILE A 115 44.46 19.90 -4.58
C ILE A 115 44.89 21.27 -5.10
N ASN A 116 46.19 21.50 -5.13
CA ASN A 116 46.73 22.81 -5.48
C ASN A 116 47.21 22.91 -6.93
N LEU A 117 47.63 21.77 -7.52
CA LEU A 117 48.22 21.74 -8.85
C LEU A 117 47.57 20.61 -9.69
N ILE A 118 47.24 20.90 -10.95
CA ILE A 118 46.80 19.93 -11.93
C ILE A 118 48.04 19.53 -12.76
N THR A 119 48.48 18.30 -12.54
CA THR A 119 49.69 17.75 -13.22
C THR A 119 49.35 16.67 -14.20
N ASN A 120 48.20 16.03 -14.06
CA ASN A 120 47.75 14.92 -14.91
C ASN A 120 46.44 15.26 -15.58
N GLU A 121 46.30 14.89 -16.87
CA GLU A 121 44.99 14.92 -17.51
C GLU A 121 44.08 13.84 -16.90
N SER A 122 42.84 14.19 -16.65
CA SER A 122 41.87 13.21 -16.19
C SER A 122 41.55 12.25 -17.32
N VAL A 123 41.81 10.97 -17.11
CA VAL A 123 41.27 9.91 -17.97
C VAL A 123 39.81 9.74 -17.56
N ASP A 124 38.88 9.84 -18.50
CA ASP A 124 37.48 9.57 -18.24
C ASP A 124 37.33 8.14 -17.73
N ILE A 125 36.86 8.02 -16.50
CA ILE A 125 36.50 6.75 -15.87
C ILE A 125 35.32 6.17 -16.65
N ALA A 126 35.23 4.84 -16.71
CA ALA A 126 34.23 4.09 -17.46
C ALA A 126 32.86 4.77 -17.51
N SER A 127 32.42 5.08 -18.73
CA SER A 127 31.10 5.65 -19.00
C SER A 127 29.98 4.72 -18.50
N MET A 128 28.94 5.30 -17.96
CA MET A 128 27.73 4.55 -17.56
C MET A 128 27.17 3.80 -18.78
N GLU A 129 26.85 2.53 -18.60
CA GLU A 129 26.19 1.71 -19.64
C GLU A 129 24.74 2.14 -19.85
N GLU A 130 24.04 2.52 -18.77
CA GLU A 130 22.66 2.98 -18.79
C GLU A 130 22.60 4.49 -18.52
N ASP A 131 21.63 5.19 -19.12
CA ASP A 131 21.48 6.65 -18.96
C ASP A 131 21.00 7.07 -17.58
N PHE A 132 20.38 6.13 -16.83
CA PHE A 132 19.85 6.37 -15.51
C PHE A 132 19.96 5.12 -14.64
N THR A 133 20.63 5.23 -13.51
CA THR A 133 20.80 4.13 -12.56
C THR A 133 20.56 4.56 -11.10
N LEU A 134 20.10 3.60 -10.30
CA LEU A 134 20.11 3.67 -8.85
C LEU A 134 21.07 2.61 -8.31
N LYS A 135 21.98 3.02 -7.42
CA LYS A 135 22.90 2.11 -6.72
C LYS A 135 22.89 2.41 -5.24
N ARG A 136 23.28 1.45 -4.41
CA ARG A 136 23.43 1.63 -2.96
C ARG A 136 24.75 1.05 -2.49
N ASN A 137 25.25 1.57 -1.40
CA ASN A 137 26.48 1.08 -0.79
C ASN A 137 26.29 -0.23 -0.02
N ARG A 138 25.09 -0.44 0.55
CA ARG A 138 24.75 -1.65 1.32
C ARG A 138 23.24 -1.87 1.38
N GLU A 139 22.81 -3.07 1.84
CA GLU A 139 21.41 -3.30 2.18
C GLU A 139 21.02 -2.49 3.42
N PRO A 140 19.74 -2.09 3.54
CA PRO A 140 19.27 -1.33 4.70
C PRO A 140 19.34 -2.18 5.98
N VAL A 141 20.07 -1.67 6.96
CA VAL A 141 20.12 -2.21 8.32
C VAL A 141 19.39 -1.24 9.24
N PRO A 142 18.47 -1.69 10.10
CA PRO A 142 17.73 -0.82 11.01
C PRO A 142 18.65 0.07 11.85
N GLU A 143 18.29 1.34 12.00
CA GLU A 143 19.03 2.38 12.73
C GLU A 143 20.41 2.73 12.16
N GLU A 144 20.80 2.18 11.02
CA GLU A 144 22.05 2.47 10.35
C GLU A 144 21.84 3.29 9.08
N ASP A 145 22.88 4.06 8.72
CA ASP A 145 22.87 4.91 7.52
C ASP A 145 23.26 4.09 6.30
N MET A 146 22.63 4.35 5.18
CA MET A 146 23.02 3.87 3.87
C MET A 146 23.10 5.03 2.87
N VAL A 147 23.89 4.87 1.82
CA VAL A 147 23.99 5.83 0.72
C VAL A 147 23.29 5.26 -0.50
N LEU A 148 22.33 6.00 -1.02
CA LEU A 148 21.72 5.77 -2.33
C LEU A 148 22.34 6.75 -3.32
N VAL A 149 22.84 6.23 -4.44
CA VAL A 149 23.41 7.01 -5.53
C VAL A 149 22.43 6.99 -6.71
N MET A 150 22.02 8.17 -7.13
CA MET A 150 21.26 8.37 -8.36
C MET A 150 22.20 8.92 -9.41
N SER A 151 22.48 8.12 -10.43
CA SER A 151 23.40 8.46 -11.52
C SER A 151 22.61 8.67 -12.80
N TYR A 152 22.91 9.75 -13.53
CA TYR A 152 22.20 10.12 -14.74
C TYR A 152 23.16 10.74 -15.78
N LYS A 153 22.80 10.59 -17.06
CA LYS A 153 23.61 10.97 -18.20
C LYS A 153 22.78 11.73 -19.22
N ASN A 154 23.30 12.83 -19.74
CA ASN A 154 22.70 13.53 -20.85
C ASN A 154 22.99 12.79 -22.17
N THR A 155 21.98 12.19 -22.76
CA THR A 155 22.08 11.49 -24.07
C THR A 155 21.74 12.39 -25.23
N LYS A 156 21.38 13.65 -25.00
CA LYS A 156 21.12 14.64 -26.05
C LYS A 156 22.41 15.21 -26.58
N ASP A 157 22.36 15.78 -27.77
CA ASP A 157 23.45 16.47 -28.43
C ASP A 157 23.56 17.97 -28.10
N TYR A 158 22.74 18.43 -27.17
CA TYR A 158 22.69 19.80 -26.64
C TYR A 158 22.71 19.83 -25.12
N ASN A 159 22.97 21.00 -24.53
CA ASN A 159 22.90 21.20 -23.10
C ASN A 159 21.46 21.11 -22.63
N ALA A 160 21.17 20.21 -21.71
CA ALA A 160 19.83 19.93 -21.24
C ALA A 160 19.60 20.46 -19.80
N ASN A 161 18.36 20.87 -19.54
CA ASN A 161 17.84 21.17 -18.21
C ASN A 161 16.78 20.14 -17.87
N GLY A 162 16.85 19.54 -16.71
CA GLY A 162 15.97 18.44 -16.39
C GLY A 162 15.64 18.32 -14.91
N LYS A 163 14.99 17.20 -14.57
CA LYS A 163 14.50 16.94 -13.22
C LYS A 163 14.81 15.53 -12.76
N LEU A 164 15.03 15.38 -11.47
CA LEU A 164 15.21 14.11 -10.80
C LEU A 164 14.20 14.01 -9.67
N TYR A 165 13.46 12.91 -9.63
CA TYR A 165 12.58 12.61 -8.50
C TYR A 165 13.09 11.35 -7.80
N LEU A 166 13.10 11.40 -6.48
CA LEU A 166 13.29 10.23 -5.62
C LEU A 166 12.03 10.04 -4.80
N PHE A 167 11.32 8.93 -5.00
CA PHE A 167 10.18 8.52 -4.21
C PHE A 167 10.59 7.42 -3.23
N TYR A 168 10.14 7.55 -1.98
CA TYR A 168 10.50 6.62 -0.90
C TYR A 168 9.36 6.54 0.13
N ASN A 169 9.45 5.63 1.09
CA ASN A 169 8.42 5.38 2.10
C ASN A 169 7.09 4.91 1.51
N GLU A 170 7.00 3.63 1.22
CA GLU A 170 5.81 3.04 0.61
C GLU A 170 4.56 3.22 1.48
N GLN A 171 3.41 3.55 0.84
CA GLN A 171 2.11 3.75 1.50
C GLN A 171 1.61 2.52 2.28
N GLN A 172 2.08 1.32 1.92
CA GLN A 172 1.66 0.09 2.57
C GLN A 172 2.16 -0.05 4.02
N TYR A 173 3.25 0.62 4.39
CA TYR A 173 3.78 0.61 5.74
C TYR A 173 3.14 1.73 6.56
N LYS A 174 2.83 1.46 7.83
CA LYS A 174 2.22 2.46 8.72
C LYS A 174 3.19 3.61 9.02
N THR A 175 4.45 3.28 9.21
CA THR A 175 5.54 4.19 9.54
C THR A 175 6.47 4.36 8.36
N ASN A 176 7.31 5.37 8.39
CA ASN A 176 8.32 5.61 7.36
C ASN A 176 9.41 4.53 7.42
N ASN A 177 9.92 4.14 6.26
CA ASN A 177 11.02 3.19 6.12
C ASN A 177 12.37 3.88 6.26
N PHE A 178 12.46 5.10 5.74
CA PHE A 178 13.68 5.90 5.67
C PHE A 178 13.44 7.34 6.10
N GLU A 179 14.49 7.95 6.66
CA GLU A 179 14.65 9.38 6.81
C GLU A 179 15.83 9.81 5.95
N ILE A 180 15.67 10.87 5.13
CA ILE A 180 16.79 11.46 4.41
C ILE A 180 17.54 12.39 5.37
N LEU A 181 18.77 12.02 5.73
CA LEU A 181 19.64 12.81 6.57
C LEU A 181 20.28 13.95 5.78
N GLU A 182 20.75 13.65 4.58
CA GLU A 182 21.49 14.60 3.75
C GLU A 182 21.31 14.25 2.26
N THR A 183 21.17 15.28 1.43
CA THR A 183 21.25 15.20 -0.03
C THR A 183 22.49 15.96 -0.46
N ARG A 184 23.41 15.29 -1.14
CA ARG A 184 24.66 15.89 -1.64
C ARG A 184 24.64 15.98 -3.15
N THR A 185 24.85 17.18 -3.62
CA THR A 185 24.91 17.54 -5.04
C THR A 185 26.22 18.27 -5.33
N TYR A 186 26.78 18.08 -6.51
CA TYR A 186 28.09 18.61 -6.88
C TYR A 186 28.08 19.44 -8.18
N ASN A 187 26.94 19.50 -8.85
CA ASN A 187 26.80 20.19 -10.15
C ASN A 187 25.68 21.23 -10.12
N ASN A 188 25.47 21.86 -8.94
CA ASN A 188 24.46 22.89 -8.68
C ASN A 188 23.01 22.39 -8.89
N GLU A 189 22.73 21.12 -8.67
CA GLU A 189 21.37 20.62 -8.60
C GLU A 189 20.63 21.29 -7.44
N LYS A 190 19.42 21.80 -7.70
CA LYS A 190 18.61 22.55 -6.74
C LYS A 190 17.51 21.66 -6.17
N ASP A 191 17.44 21.53 -4.86
CA ASP A 191 16.31 20.89 -4.19
C ASP A 191 15.11 21.86 -4.17
N VAL A 192 14.07 21.53 -4.94
CA VAL A 192 12.82 22.30 -5.04
C VAL A 192 11.64 21.58 -4.41
N SER A 193 11.89 20.57 -3.60
CA SER A 193 10.85 19.72 -2.99
C SER A 193 9.81 20.52 -2.20
N THR A 194 10.22 21.61 -1.53
CA THR A 194 9.32 22.49 -0.78
C THR A 194 8.43 23.37 -1.67
N ASN A 195 8.87 23.69 -2.88
CA ASN A 195 8.14 24.55 -3.83
C ASN A 195 7.18 23.73 -4.71
N ALA A 196 7.34 22.42 -4.78
CA ALA A 196 6.49 21.53 -5.55
C ALA A 196 5.04 21.50 -5.03
N PHE A 197 4.79 21.91 -3.79
CA PHE A 197 3.45 22.04 -3.21
C PHE A 197 2.59 23.12 -3.91
N VAL A 198 3.23 24.14 -4.49
CA VAL A 198 2.52 25.26 -5.14
C VAL A 198 2.03 24.88 -6.54
N TYR A 199 2.71 23.96 -7.22
CA TYR A 199 2.34 23.53 -8.56
C TYR A 199 1.25 22.46 -8.59
N THR A 200 1.08 21.67 -7.52
CA THR A 200 0.03 20.63 -7.45
C THR A 200 -1.37 21.21 -7.25
N ASN A 201 -1.50 22.40 -6.67
CA ASN A 201 -2.81 23.05 -6.46
C ASN A 201 -3.41 23.67 -7.74
N LYS A 202 -2.68 23.70 -8.86
CA LYS A 202 -3.20 24.18 -10.15
C LYS A 202 -3.76 23.10 -11.09
N ILE A 203 -3.57 21.82 -10.73
CA ILE A 203 -3.99 20.68 -11.55
C ILE A 203 -5.31 20.07 -11.03
N ASP A 204 -5.82 20.53 -9.88
CA ASP A 204 -6.92 19.89 -9.15
C ASP A 204 -8.34 20.21 -9.67
N ASN A 205 -8.51 20.84 -10.83
CA ASN A 205 -9.83 21.22 -11.34
C ASN A 205 -10.24 20.60 -12.68
N ASP A 206 -9.67 19.48 -13.08
CA ASP A 206 -10.09 18.81 -14.30
C ASP A 206 -10.75 17.44 -13.98
N ASP A 207 -12.08 17.38 -14.06
CA ASP A 207 -12.90 16.18 -13.82
C ASP A 207 -12.53 14.98 -14.73
N THR A 208 -11.85 15.23 -15.84
CA THR A 208 -11.27 14.20 -16.72
C THR A 208 -10.16 13.40 -16.06
N TYR A 209 -9.48 13.95 -15.07
CA TYR A 209 -8.38 13.30 -14.32
C TYR A 209 -8.87 12.20 -13.39
N LEU A 210 -10.04 12.36 -12.79
CA LEU A 210 -10.64 11.36 -11.89
C LEU A 210 -11.15 10.12 -12.64
N ALA A 211 -11.61 10.29 -13.89
CA ALA A 211 -12.03 9.16 -14.73
C ALA A 211 -10.83 8.32 -15.21
N ALA A 212 -9.71 8.96 -15.51
CA ALA A 212 -8.44 8.27 -15.83
C ALA A 212 -7.90 7.48 -14.63
N LEU A 213 -7.98 8.01 -13.41
CA LEU A 213 -7.61 7.33 -12.17
C LEU A 213 -8.32 5.99 -11.97
N ASN A 214 -9.60 5.91 -12.31
CA ASN A 214 -10.39 4.69 -12.12
C ASN A 214 -10.03 3.57 -13.11
N ASN A 215 -9.68 3.90 -14.34
CA ASN A 215 -9.33 2.91 -15.37
C ASN A 215 -7.87 2.46 -15.27
N GLU A 216 -6.95 3.32 -14.85
CA GLU A 216 -5.51 3.03 -14.81
C GLU A 216 -5.04 2.42 -13.50
N PHE A 217 -5.81 2.53 -12.42
CA PHE A 217 -5.59 1.71 -11.22
C PHE A 217 -5.63 0.20 -11.53
N ILE A 218 -6.27 -0.17 -12.63
CA ILE A 218 -6.32 -1.55 -13.15
C ILE A 218 -5.06 -1.86 -13.98
N ILE A 219 -4.49 -0.89 -14.68
CA ILE A 219 -3.35 -1.03 -15.60
C ILE A 219 -2.00 -0.84 -14.89
N GLY A 220 -1.94 -0.11 -13.78
CA GLY A 220 -0.71 0.26 -13.03
C GLY A 220 0.13 -0.89 -12.46
N ARG A 221 -0.14 -2.12 -12.85
CA ARG A 221 0.52 -3.32 -12.32
C ARG A 221 1.76 -3.76 -13.05
N THR A 222 1.88 -3.41 -14.29
CA THR A 222 2.99 -3.81 -15.16
C THR A 222 4.12 -2.79 -15.14
N VAL A 223 3.91 -1.63 -14.53
CA VAL A 223 4.76 -0.44 -14.68
C VAL A 223 5.96 -0.40 -13.73
N LEU A 224 5.97 -1.23 -12.67
CA LEU A 224 7.00 -1.16 -11.61
C LEU A 224 8.36 -1.78 -11.97
N GLN A 225 8.59 -2.28 -13.17
CA GLN A 225 9.86 -2.93 -13.54
C GLN A 225 10.40 -2.55 -14.91
N ASP A 226 9.75 -1.61 -15.60
CA ASP A 226 10.17 -1.29 -16.95
C ASP A 226 11.13 -0.09 -16.93
N SER A 227 12.39 -0.34 -17.32
CA SER A 227 13.41 0.69 -17.53
C SER A 227 13.25 1.42 -18.87
N THR A 228 12.12 1.20 -19.56
CA THR A 228 11.85 1.84 -20.86
C THR A 228 11.52 3.33 -20.68
N GLU A 229 11.81 4.09 -21.72
CA GLU A 229 11.44 5.50 -21.79
C GLU A 229 9.92 5.66 -21.81
N LYS A 230 9.39 6.56 -20.98
CA LYS A 230 7.98 6.86 -20.86
C LYS A 230 7.69 8.28 -21.34
N THR A 231 6.47 8.50 -21.82
CA THR A 231 6.06 9.76 -22.44
C THR A 231 5.00 10.54 -21.67
N ASN A 232 4.44 9.98 -20.60
CA ASN A 232 3.44 10.66 -19.77
C ASN A 232 3.97 10.89 -18.36
N LEU A 233 4.72 11.96 -18.18
CA LEU A 233 5.31 12.32 -16.87
C LEU A 233 4.28 12.59 -15.79
N PRO A 234 3.20 13.38 -16.01
CA PRO A 234 2.18 13.63 -14.99
C PRO A 234 1.59 12.34 -14.42
N LEU A 235 1.28 11.38 -15.28
CA LEU A 235 0.75 10.08 -14.87
C LEU A 235 1.77 9.29 -14.03
N THR A 236 3.03 9.24 -14.43
CA THR A 236 4.10 8.56 -13.69
C THR A 236 4.27 9.16 -12.29
N ILE A 237 4.25 10.49 -12.18
CA ILE A 237 4.35 11.20 -10.89
C ILE A 237 3.15 10.88 -10.01
N MET A 238 1.93 10.93 -10.56
CA MET A 238 0.70 10.61 -9.82
C MET A 238 0.71 9.17 -9.30
N GLN A 239 1.06 8.20 -10.15
CA GLN A 239 1.18 6.80 -9.75
C GLN A 239 2.26 6.60 -8.67
N SER A 240 3.38 7.31 -8.78
CA SER A 240 4.45 7.25 -7.79
C SER A 240 4.02 7.83 -6.45
N LYS A 241 3.31 8.96 -6.42
CA LYS A 241 2.72 9.54 -5.21
C LYS A 241 1.63 8.66 -4.59
N ALA A 242 0.88 7.91 -5.38
CA ALA A 242 -0.09 6.94 -4.87
C ALA A 242 0.58 5.72 -4.21
N TYR A 243 1.82 5.42 -4.57
CA TYR A 243 2.57 4.28 -4.04
C TYR A 243 3.50 4.66 -2.88
N TYR A 244 4.12 5.85 -2.93
CA TYR A 244 5.07 6.37 -1.95
C TYR A 244 4.49 7.57 -1.21
N LYS A 245 4.83 7.71 0.09
CA LYS A 245 4.40 8.83 0.94
C LYS A 245 5.23 10.08 0.68
N ASP A 246 6.53 9.90 0.51
CA ASP A 246 7.51 10.98 0.47
C ASP A 246 8.26 10.99 -0.84
N TRP A 247 8.70 12.18 -1.24
CA TRP A 247 9.56 12.36 -2.43
C TRP A 247 10.51 13.53 -2.26
N ARG A 248 11.59 13.52 -3.07
CA ARG A 248 12.48 14.65 -3.30
C ARG A 248 12.47 15.00 -4.79
N LEU A 249 12.53 16.29 -5.07
CA LEU A 249 12.63 16.82 -6.43
C LEU A 249 13.88 17.70 -6.53
N LEU A 250 14.78 17.33 -7.43
CA LEU A 250 15.96 18.11 -7.77
C LEU A 250 15.84 18.58 -9.21
N GLU A 251 16.21 19.82 -9.47
CA GLU A 251 16.34 20.39 -10.81
C GLU A 251 17.83 20.59 -11.13
N PHE A 252 18.22 20.21 -12.33
CA PHE A 252 19.56 20.42 -12.86
C PHE A 252 19.51 21.27 -14.12
N ASP A 253 20.53 22.10 -14.27
CA ASP A 253 20.65 23.01 -15.39
C ASP A 253 21.95 22.75 -16.15
N ASN A 254 21.94 23.09 -17.45
CA ASN A 254 23.12 23.20 -18.32
C ASN A 254 24.00 21.93 -18.33
N MET A 255 23.38 20.77 -18.33
CA MET A 255 24.09 19.48 -18.44
C MET A 255 24.57 19.28 -19.87
N LYS A 256 25.89 19.20 -20.08
CA LYS A 256 26.50 19.06 -21.41
C LYS A 256 26.19 17.72 -22.06
N PRO A 257 26.28 17.62 -23.40
CA PRO A 257 26.20 16.33 -24.11
C PRO A 257 27.16 15.30 -23.52
N LYS A 258 26.67 14.08 -23.29
CA LYS A 258 27.42 12.94 -22.74
C LYS A 258 27.94 13.15 -21.30
N GLU A 259 27.62 14.26 -20.63
CA GLU A 259 27.98 14.50 -19.24
C GLU A 259 27.25 13.49 -18.35
N GLU A 260 27.97 12.98 -17.35
CA GLU A 260 27.46 12.09 -16.31
C GLU A 260 27.52 12.81 -14.97
N ARG A 261 26.44 12.69 -14.18
CA ARG A 261 26.34 13.30 -12.85
C ARG A 261 25.78 12.30 -11.85
N HIS A 262 26.14 12.48 -10.60
CA HIS A 262 25.70 11.66 -9.48
C HIS A 262 25.16 12.51 -8.36
N VAL A 263 24.03 12.10 -7.80
CA VAL A 263 23.43 12.67 -6.57
C VAL A 263 23.43 11.61 -5.51
N PHE A 264 23.83 11.98 -4.29
CA PHE A 264 23.96 11.09 -3.15
C PHE A 264 22.94 11.41 -2.09
N PHE A 265 22.19 10.40 -1.64
CA PHE A 265 21.24 10.52 -0.56
C PHE A 265 21.70 9.66 0.60
N SER A 266 21.99 10.28 1.74
CA SER A 266 22.19 9.56 2.99
C SER A 266 20.83 9.24 3.59
N LEU A 267 20.47 7.96 3.62
CA LEU A 267 19.22 7.45 4.15
C LEU A 267 19.49 6.77 5.49
N LYS A 268 18.75 7.16 6.52
CA LYS A 268 18.72 6.42 7.78
C LYS A 268 17.50 5.54 7.84
N THR A 269 17.70 4.29 8.16
CA THR A 269 16.61 3.33 8.31
C THR A 269 15.95 3.50 9.68
N THR A 270 14.62 3.41 9.71
CA THR A 270 13.86 3.60 10.94
C THR A 270 13.81 2.34 11.81
N PRO A 271 13.66 2.45 13.16
CA PRO A 271 13.54 1.29 14.05
C PRO A 271 12.30 0.42 13.75
N GLU A 272 11.26 1.00 13.16
CA GLU A 272 10.05 0.29 12.78
C GLU A 272 10.26 -0.78 11.74
N MET A 273 11.32 -0.66 10.94
CA MET A 273 11.69 -1.67 9.94
C MET A 273 12.07 -3.01 10.59
N VAL A 274 12.54 -3.01 11.85
CA VAL A 274 12.87 -4.24 12.60
C VAL A 274 11.64 -5.13 12.81
N LYS A 275 10.44 -4.56 12.83
CA LYS A 275 9.18 -5.30 13.07
C LYS A 275 8.87 -6.30 11.97
N ASP A 276 9.45 -6.12 10.79
CA ASP A 276 9.25 -7.04 9.68
C ASP A 276 10.51 -7.22 8.82
N THR A 277 11.41 -8.04 9.33
CA THR A 277 12.70 -8.36 8.70
C THR A 277 12.58 -9.21 7.44
N SER A 278 11.38 -9.66 7.10
CA SER A 278 11.09 -10.37 5.85
C SER A 278 10.56 -9.45 4.74
N ALA A 279 10.47 -8.13 4.99
CA ALA A 279 9.96 -7.19 4.02
C ALA A 279 10.97 -6.89 2.92
N ILE A 280 10.46 -6.81 1.68
CA ILE A 280 11.12 -6.16 0.56
C ILE A 280 10.52 -4.76 0.48
N ILE A 281 11.36 -3.74 0.57
CA ILE A 281 11.01 -2.33 0.45
C ILE A 281 11.60 -1.78 -0.84
N SER A 282 11.04 -0.70 -1.35
CA SER A 282 11.51 -0.10 -2.59
C SER A 282 11.63 1.42 -2.51
N VAL A 283 12.49 1.95 -3.37
CA VAL A 283 12.55 3.36 -3.72
C VAL A 283 12.45 3.48 -5.23
N ARG A 284 11.95 4.61 -5.71
CA ARG A 284 11.80 4.89 -7.14
C ARG A 284 12.52 6.16 -7.50
N GLY A 285 13.40 6.08 -8.49
CA GLY A 285 13.96 7.22 -9.18
C GLY A 285 13.22 7.51 -10.47
N VAL A 286 13.01 8.78 -10.79
CA VAL A 286 12.50 9.25 -12.08
C VAL A 286 13.46 10.30 -12.62
N TYR A 287 13.97 10.09 -13.80
CA TYR A 287 14.87 10.98 -14.51
C TYR A 287 14.16 11.59 -15.71
N VAL A 288 13.97 12.90 -15.69
CA VAL A 288 13.45 13.71 -16.80
C VAL A 288 14.63 14.42 -17.45
N PRO A 289 15.13 13.92 -18.59
CA PRO A 289 16.34 14.43 -19.21
C PRO A 289 16.22 15.84 -19.78
N ASP A 290 14.99 16.28 -20.11
CA ASP A 290 14.71 17.60 -20.63
C ASP A 290 13.32 18.08 -20.16
N THR A 291 13.26 19.24 -19.53
CA THR A 291 11.99 19.82 -19.01
C THR A 291 11.02 20.27 -20.10
N ASN A 292 11.47 20.39 -21.34
CA ASN A 292 10.62 20.74 -22.49
C ASN A 292 9.82 19.54 -23.02
N TYR A 293 10.11 18.34 -22.54
CA TYR A 293 9.49 17.10 -22.99
C TYR A 293 9.06 16.24 -21.80
N ASP A 294 8.00 15.48 -21.98
CA ASP A 294 7.50 14.55 -20.95
C ASP A 294 8.24 13.21 -20.94
N ASN A 295 9.18 13.00 -21.88
CA ASN A 295 9.99 11.80 -21.94
C ASN A 295 10.85 11.66 -20.69
N HIS A 296 10.74 10.52 -20.03
CA HIS A 296 11.43 10.27 -18.75
C HIS A 296 11.75 8.78 -18.57
N LYS A 297 12.68 8.51 -17.68
CA LYS A 297 13.07 7.14 -17.29
C LYS A 297 12.69 6.89 -15.83
N VAL A 298 12.24 5.68 -15.56
CA VAL A 298 11.87 5.22 -14.23
C VAL A 298 12.74 4.03 -13.86
N LYS A 299 13.31 4.08 -12.66
CA LYS A 299 14.08 2.96 -12.11
C LYS A 299 13.59 2.69 -10.69
N ASP A 300 13.21 1.44 -10.43
CA ASP A 300 12.87 0.98 -9.10
C ASP A 300 14.03 0.19 -8.51
N MET A 301 14.35 0.43 -7.25
CA MET A 301 15.31 -0.36 -6.49
C MET A 301 14.60 -1.06 -5.35
N GLU A 302 14.59 -2.38 -5.39
CA GLU A 302 14.11 -3.22 -4.30
C GLU A 302 15.24 -3.52 -3.32
N MET A 303 14.93 -3.45 -2.03
CA MET A 303 15.87 -3.65 -0.93
C MET A 303 15.27 -4.59 0.10
N GLU A 304 16.10 -5.41 0.72
CA GLU A 304 15.70 -6.29 1.80
C GLU A 304 16.25 -5.78 3.13
N ILE A 305 15.40 -5.79 4.16
CA ILE A 305 15.85 -5.40 5.51
C ILE A 305 16.76 -6.51 6.06
N VAL A 306 17.97 -6.15 6.44
CA VAL A 306 18.96 -7.08 7.00
C VAL A 306 19.08 -6.83 8.50
N THR A 307 18.71 -7.81 9.32
CA THR A 307 18.82 -7.72 10.79
C THR A 307 19.78 -8.73 11.38
N SER A 308 20.00 -9.85 10.70
CA SER A 308 21.02 -10.85 11.03
C SER A 308 21.58 -11.47 9.76
N HIS A 309 22.77 -12.00 9.84
CA HIS A 309 23.48 -12.62 8.72
C HIS A 309 23.00 -14.06 8.48
N ASP A 310 21.70 -14.26 8.32
CA ASP A 310 21.20 -15.55 7.83
C ASP A 310 21.14 -15.50 6.30
N PRO A 311 22.03 -16.22 5.61
CA PRO A 311 22.04 -16.26 4.16
C PRO A 311 20.85 -17.03 3.57
N ASN A 312 20.17 -17.83 4.39
CA ASN A 312 19.03 -18.67 4.02
C ASN A 312 17.74 -17.99 4.44
N LYS A 313 17.21 -17.11 3.60
CA LYS A 313 16.13 -16.19 3.95
C LYS A 313 15.04 -16.16 2.90
N MET A 314 13.78 -16.11 3.36
CA MET A 314 12.63 -15.82 2.52
C MET A 314 12.09 -14.42 2.80
N SER A 315 11.93 -13.62 1.75
CA SER A 315 11.43 -12.24 1.81
C SER A 315 10.26 -12.03 0.85
N SER A 316 9.40 -11.04 1.13
CA SER A 316 8.32 -10.65 0.21
C SER A 316 8.02 -9.15 0.27
N ASN A 317 7.42 -8.63 -0.81
CA ASN A 317 6.88 -7.27 -0.86
C ASN A 317 5.46 -7.16 -0.27
N GLY A 318 4.94 -8.23 0.30
CA GLY A 318 3.54 -8.36 0.76
C GLY A 318 3.37 -8.36 2.27
N THR A 319 4.31 -7.85 3.04
CA THR A 319 4.31 -7.94 4.50
C THR A 319 3.12 -7.26 5.14
N PHE A 320 2.77 -6.07 4.66
CA PHE A 320 1.56 -5.34 5.03
C PHE A 320 0.79 -4.97 3.76
N MET A 321 -0.40 -5.50 3.60
CA MET A 321 -1.20 -5.24 2.43
C MET A 321 -2.48 -4.52 2.80
N ASN A 322 -2.77 -3.46 2.05
CA ASN A 322 -4.09 -2.87 2.11
C ASN A 322 -5.06 -3.86 1.46
N TYR A 323 -6.02 -4.33 2.25
CA TYR A 323 -7.01 -5.32 1.82
C TYR A 323 -7.76 -4.89 0.54
N ARG A 324 -8.00 -3.61 0.36
CA ARG A 324 -8.61 -2.96 -0.79
C ARG A 324 -7.91 -3.30 -2.11
N LEU A 325 -6.58 -3.35 -2.07
CA LEU A 325 -5.73 -3.49 -3.25
C LEU A 325 -5.29 -4.93 -3.50
N VAL A 326 -5.61 -5.86 -2.59
CA VAL A 326 -5.17 -7.27 -2.68
C VAL A 326 -5.57 -7.93 -4.00
N ARG A 327 -6.80 -7.70 -4.47
CA ARG A 327 -7.29 -8.26 -5.73
C ARG A 327 -6.40 -7.91 -6.92
N PHE A 328 -5.73 -6.79 -6.82
CA PHE A 328 -4.94 -6.22 -7.89
C PHE A 328 -3.43 -6.36 -7.67
N LYS A 329 -2.96 -6.82 -6.53
CA LYS A 329 -1.54 -6.97 -6.26
C LYS A 329 -1.02 -8.36 -6.61
N THR A 330 0.17 -8.37 -7.17
CA THR A 330 0.99 -9.56 -7.32
C THR A 330 2.03 -9.54 -6.22
N LEU A 331 2.13 -10.61 -5.44
CA LEU A 331 3.19 -10.79 -4.47
C LEU A 331 4.46 -11.19 -5.18
N LYS A 332 5.56 -10.59 -4.75
CA LYS A 332 6.90 -10.97 -5.15
C LYS A 332 7.58 -11.62 -3.97
N TYR A 333 8.10 -12.80 -4.16
CA TYR A 333 8.90 -13.51 -3.17
C TYR A 333 10.33 -13.64 -3.66
N LYS A 334 11.27 -13.59 -2.71
CA LYS A 334 12.68 -13.89 -2.93
C LYS A 334 13.14 -14.87 -1.89
N ILE A 335 13.65 -16.00 -2.33
CA ILE A 335 14.29 -17.02 -1.53
C ILE A 335 15.79 -16.89 -1.75
N LYS A 336 16.55 -16.62 -0.70
CA LYS A 336 18.02 -16.62 -0.71
C LYS A 336 18.53 -17.89 -0.06
N PHE A 337 19.66 -18.37 -0.55
CA PHE A 337 20.36 -19.51 0.01
C PHE A 337 21.88 -19.37 -0.19
N GLN A 338 22.63 -20.05 0.66
CA GLN A 338 24.08 -20.12 0.54
C GLN A 338 24.56 -21.55 0.83
N ASN A 339 25.44 -22.04 -0.02
CA ASN A 339 26.13 -23.29 0.21
C ASN A 339 27.27 -23.05 1.21
N ASN A 340 27.10 -23.46 2.45
CA ASN A 340 28.09 -23.35 3.52
C ASN A 340 28.98 -24.61 3.66
N GLY A 341 28.89 -25.55 2.71
CA GLY A 341 29.63 -26.78 2.71
C GLY A 341 31.09 -26.64 2.24
N GLU A 342 31.82 -27.76 2.32
CA GLU A 342 33.20 -27.88 1.86
C GLU A 342 33.33 -28.19 0.36
N GLY A 343 32.23 -28.57 -0.29
CA GLY A 343 32.14 -28.91 -1.70
C GLY A 343 31.03 -28.20 -2.45
N PRO A 344 31.05 -28.25 -3.80
CA PRO A 344 30.01 -27.61 -4.61
C PRO A 344 28.72 -28.40 -4.59
N ALA A 345 27.59 -27.70 -4.53
CA ALA A 345 26.27 -28.27 -4.72
C ALA A 345 25.93 -28.35 -6.21
N ARG A 346 25.39 -29.48 -6.64
CA ARG A 346 24.97 -29.76 -8.02
C ARG A 346 23.47 -29.71 -8.21
N THR A 347 22.73 -29.98 -7.16
CA THR A 347 21.26 -29.91 -7.13
C THR A 347 20.83 -29.12 -5.90
N ILE A 348 19.90 -28.17 -6.07
CA ILE A 348 19.34 -27.42 -4.96
C ILE A 348 17.84 -27.43 -5.11
N SER A 349 17.14 -28.03 -4.12
CA SER A 349 15.69 -28.02 -4.06
C SER A 349 15.19 -27.00 -3.04
N LEU A 350 14.26 -26.16 -3.46
CA LEU A 350 13.61 -25.13 -2.64
C LEU A 350 12.13 -25.48 -2.50
N GLU A 351 11.78 -26.16 -1.42
CA GLU A 351 10.40 -26.59 -1.14
C GLU A 351 9.68 -25.49 -0.37
N THR A 352 8.82 -24.75 -1.04
CA THR A 352 8.19 -23.54 -0.52
C THR A 352 6.74 -23.77 -0.16
N ASP A 353 6.37 -23.53 1.09
CA ASP A 353 4.98 -23.58 1.55
C ASP A 353 4.15 -22.46 0.89
N ILE A 354 3.10 -22.82 0.17
CA ILE A 354 2.18 -21.89 -0.49
C ILE A 354 0.83 -21.96 0.22
N PRO A 355 0.44 -20.90 0.94
CA PRO A 355 -0.87 -20.82 1.58
C PRO A 355 -2.03 -20.85 0.57
N ASP A 356 -3.17 -21.41 0.94
CA ASP A 356 -4.39 -21.52 0.11
C ASP A 356 -4.91 -20.19 -0.45
N MET A 357 -4.54 -19.08 0.20
CA MET A 357 -4.87 -17.74 -0.30
C MET A 357 -4.13 -17.34 -1.58
N LEU A 358 -3.10 -18.06 -1.95
CA LEU A 358 -2.27 -17.78 -3.11
C LEU A 358 -2.59 -18.80 -4.22
N ASP A 359 -2.66 -18.30 -5.44
CA ASP A 359 -2.96 -19.10 -6.62
C ASP A 359 -1.65 -19.64 -7.23
N LYS A 360 -1.33 -20.89 -6.94
CA LYS A 360 -0.13 -21.58 -7.43
C LYS A 360 0.02 -21.55 -8.95
N SER A 361 -1.11 -21.61 -9.67
CA SER A 361 -1.11 -21.60 -11.14
C SER A 361 -0.58 -20.31 -11.73
N THR A 362 -0.50 -19.24 -10.92
CA THR A 362 0.00 -17.92 -11.32
C THR A 362 1.46 -17.69 -11.01
N ILE A 363 2.16 -18.69 -10.46
CA ILE A 363 3.59 -18.59 -10.16
C ILE A 363 4.36 -18.36 -11.46
N LYS A 364 5.20 -17.32 -11.43
CA LYS A 364 6.12 -17.00 -12.53
C LYS A 364 7.47 -16.65 -11.91
N VAL A 365 8.48 -17.46 -12.21
CA VAL A 365 9.88 -17.13 -11.88
C VAL A 365 10.28 -15.91 -12.68
N THR A 366 10.81 -14.90 -12.00
CA THR A 366 11.21 -13.62 -12.62
C THR A 366 12.71 -13.43 -12.67
N ASP A 367 13.43 -14.03 -11.73
CA ASP A 367 14.88 -13.93 -11.66
C ASP A 367 15.46 -15.06 -10.82
N MET A 368 16.71 -15.46 -11.06
CA MET A 368 17.40 -16.49 -10.30
C MET A 368 18.90 -16.37 -10.41
N TYR A 369 19.60 -16.93 -9.43
CA TYR A 369 21.03 -17.19 -9.49
C TYR A 369 21.33 -18.52 -8.78
N PRO A 370 22.12 -19.45 -9.35
CA PRO A 370 22.83 -19.35 -10.65
C PRO A 370 21.88 -19.13 -11.82
N LYS A 371 22.35 -18.36 -12.80
CA LYS A 371 21.57 -18.11 -14.05
C LYS A 371 21.49 -19.39 -14.87
N CYS A 372 20.27 -19.80 -15.18
CA CYS A 372 19.99 -20.95 -16.04
C CYS A 372 18.62 -20.80 -16.69
N ASP A 373 18.33 -21.62 -17.67
CA ASP A 373 17.00 -21.67 -18.29
C ASP A 373 15.99 -22.45 -17.43
N ILE A 374 14.71 -22.30 -17.71
CA ILE A 374 13.69 -23.18 -17.14
C ILE A 374 13.78 -24.53 -17.80
N CYS A 375 13.79 -25.63 -17.02
CA CYS A 375 13.88 -26.98 -17.56
C CYS A 375 12.73 -27.27 -18.51
N PRO A 376 13.00 -27.86 -19.68
CA PRO A 376 11.94 -28.41 -20.52
C PRO A 376 11.30 -29.67 -19.87
N LYS A 377 10.23 -30.16 -20.45
CA LYS A 377 9.52 -31.35 -19.92
C LYS A 377 10.30 -32.67 -20.06
N TYR A 378 11.39 -32.67 -20.81
CA TYR A 378 12.27 -33.82 -20.99
C TYR A 378 13.58 -33.62 -20.22
N GLU A 379 14.26 -34.71 -19.92
CA GLU A 379 15.51 -34.68 -19.17
C GLU A 379 16.64 -34.06 -20.01
N VAL A 380 17.41 -33.19 -19.38
CA VAL A 380 18.51 -32.44 -20.01
C VAL A 380 19.77 -32.55 -19.16
N SER A 381 20.92 -32.45 -19.81
CA SER A 381 22.25 -32.49 -19.16
C SER A 381 22.83 -31.13 -18.81
N TYR A 382 22.22 -30.02 -19.27
CA TYR A 382 22.65 -28.65 -18.96
C TYR A 382 21.96 -28.14 -17.71
N SER A 383 22.49 -27.03 -17.17
CA SER A 383 21.95 -26.38 -15.97
C SER A 383 20.57 -25.78 -16.24
N CYS A 384 19.58 -26.14 -15.45
CA CYS A 384 18.23 -25.59 -15.58
C CYS A 384 17.50 -25.55 -14.23
N LEU A 385 16.44 -24.73 -14.14
CA LEU A 385 15.53 -24.65 -13.02
C LEU A 385 14.21 -25.37 -13.35
N ASP A 386 13.95 -26.44 -12.64
CA ASP A 386 12.66 -27.16 -12.70
C ASP A 386 11.66 -26.57 -11.67
N THR A 387 10.38 -26.54 -12.04
CA THR A 387 9.33 -26.02 -11.17
C THR A 387 8.18 -27.01 -11.11
N THR A 388 7.98 -27.64 -9.97
CA THR A 388 6.89 -28.59 -9.71
C THR A 388 5.97 -28.09 -8.61
N PHE A 389 4.73 -28.54 -8.61
CA PHE A 389 3.72 -28.12 -7.65
C PHE A 389 3.07 -29.32 -7.01
N THR A 390 2.97 -29.28 -5.68
CA THR A 390 2.14 -30.18 -4.87
C THR A 390 0.88 -29.44 -4.41
N ASP A 391 0.03 -30.09 -3.62
CA ASP A 391 -1.17 -29.44 -3.09
C ASP A 391 -0.87 -28.24 -2.20
N THR A 392 0.23 -28.25 -1.45
CA THR A 392 0.56 -27.24 -0.46
C THR A 392 1.85 -26.48 -0.76
N GLN A 393 2.66 -26.94 -1.72
CA GLN A 393 4.01 -26.42 -1.97
C GLN A 393 4.27 -26.12 -3.43
N ALA A 394 5.19 -25.19 -3.66
CA ALA A 394 5.92 -25.00 -4.91
C ALA A 394 7.37 -25.42 -4.69
N ILE A 395 7.88 -26.28 -5.56
CA ILE A 395 9.23 -26.82 -5.48
C ILE A 395 10.02 -26.31 -6.68
N PHE A 396 11.09 -25.56 -6.39
CA PHE A 396 12.01 -25.05 -7.38
C PHE A 396 13.31 -25.84 -7.26
N THR A 397 13.68 -26.61 -8.29
CA THR A 397 14.85 -27.45 -8.26
C THR A 397 15.86 -27.02 -9.30
N PHE A 398 16.99 -26.48 -8.87
CA PHE A 398 18.14 -26.31 -9.74
C PHE A 398 18.77 -27.68 -10.01
N LYS A 399 18.95 -28.00 -11.27
CA LYS A 399 19.58 -29.25 -11.74
C LYS A 399 20.87 -28.94 -12.51
N ASN A 400 21.86 -29.80 -12.38
CA ASN A 400 23.14 -29.72 -13.10
C ASN A 400 23.87 -28.37 -12.95
N ILE A 401 23.79 -27.74 -11.78
CA ILE A 401 24.48 -26.49 -11.48
C ILE A 401 25.82 -26.73 -10.79
N TYR A 402 26.58 -25.67 -10.63
CA TYR A 402 27.79 -25.67 -9.82
C TYR A 402 27.72 -24.44 -8.89
N LEU A 403 27.32 -24.65 -7.64
CA LEU A 403 27.35 -23.63 -6.60
C LEU A 403 28.43 -23.97 -5.60
N PRO A 404 29.59 -23.27 -5.60
CA PRO A 404 30.69 -23.60 -4.71
C PRO A 404 30.33 -23.49 -3.24
N GLY A 405 30.95 -24.28 -2.39
CA GLY A 405 30.82 -24.19 -0.95
C GLY A 405 31.69 -23.09 -0.37
N SER A 406 31.21 -22.40 0.68
CA SER A 406 31.94 -21.27 1.27
C SER A 406 33.23 -21.72 2.01
N GLN A 407 33.30 -23.00 2.39
CA GLN A 407 34.48 -23.59 3.03
C GLN A 407 35.43 -24.28 2.03
N GLN A 408 35.13 -24.23 0.76
CA GLN A 408 35.95 -24.79 -0.32
C GLN A 408 37.27 -24.02 -0.46
N LYS A 409 38.42 -24.71 -0.55
CA LYS A 409 39.77 -24.12 -0.50
C LYS A 409 40.10 -23.09 -1.58
N ASN A 410 39.39 -23.09 -2.73
CA ASN A 410 39.69 -22.27 -3.89
C ASN A 410 38.64 -21.22 -4.21
N VAL A 411 37.71 -20.92 -3.31
CA VAL A 411 36.68 -19.90 -3.52
C VAL A 411 37.24 -18.52 -3.21
N LYS A 412 37.43 -17.72 -4.26
CA LYS A 412 37.97 -16.35 -4.15
C LYS A 412 36.91 -15.31 -3.84
N GLU A 413 35.65 -15.54 -4.24
CA GLU A 413 34.53 -14.62 -4.07
C GLU A 413 33.39 -15.29 -3.30
N TYR A 414 33.11 -14.78 -2.11
CA TYR A 414 32.05 -15.32 -1.23
C TYR A 414 30.66 -15.20 -1.83
N ASP A 415 30.41 -14.21 -2.67
CA ASP A 415 29.11 -14.03 -3.31
C ASP A 415 28.82 -15.13 -4.34
N SER A 416 29.85 -15.80 -4.87
CA SER A 416 29.69 -16.95 -5.78
C SER A 416 29.07 -18.18 -5.11
N THR A 417 29.08 -18.24 -3.76
CA THR A 417 28.49 -19.34 -2.98
C THR A 417 27.02 -19.15 -2.64
N LYS A 418 26.47 -17.98 -3.00
CA LYS A 418 25.08 -17.59 -2.73
C LYS A 418 24.21 -17.81 -3.96
N GLY A 419 22.95 -18.09 -3.72
CA GLY A 419 21.94 -18.17 -4.76
C GLY A 419 20.63 -17.56 -4.34
N PHE A 420 19.75 -17.37 -5.31
CA PHE A 420 18.39 -16.94 -5.04
C PHE A 420 17.42 -17.37 -6.14
N VAL A 421 16.13 -17.43 -5.79
CA VAL A 421 15.00 -17.49 -6.73
C VAL A 421 14.04 -16.37 -6.39
N LYS A 422 13.66 -15.57 -7.39
CA LYS A 422 12.56 -14.60 -7.30
C LYS A 422 11.37 -15.11 -8.10
N TYR A 423 10.19 -15.06 -7.52
CA TYR A 423 8.97 -15.41 -8.22
C TYR A 423 7.82 -14.51 -7.83
N ASN A 424 6.89 -14.36 -8.77
CA ASN A 424 5.64 -13.63 -8.60
C ASN A 424 4.51 -14.64 -8.42
N ILE A 425 3.53 -14.30 -7.57
CA ILE A 425 2.31 -15.08 -7.34
C ILE A 425 1.13 -14.16 -7.09
N LYS A 426 -0.05 -14.51 -7.58
CA LYS A 426 -1.29 -13.77 -7.36
C LYS A 426 -2.08 -14.36 -6.20
N PHE A 427 -2.97 -13.56 -5.63
CA PHE A 427 -3.94 -14.07 -4.67
C PHE A 427 -5.00 -14.93 -5.37
N ALA A 428 -5.40 -16.00 -4.71
CA ALA A 428 -6.53 -16.81 -5.12
C ALA A 428 -7.82 -15.97 -5.18
N LYS A 429 -8.79 -16.41 -5.98
CA LYS A 429 -10.04 -15.68 -6.21
C LYS A 429 -10.90 -15.55 -4.95
N ASP A 430 -10.74 -16.42 -3.97
CA ASP A 430 -11.44 -16.29 -2.69
C ASP A 430 -10.90 -15.08 -1.90
N PHE A 431 -11.85 -14.25 -1.46
CA PHE A 431 -11.56 -13.01 -0.73
C PHE A 431 -11.29 -13.19 0.75
N HIS A 432 -11.35 -14.39 1.26
CA HIS A 432 -11.13 -14.63 2.67
C HIS A 432 -9.66 -14.57 3.05
N LYS A 433 -9.09 -13.36 3.10
CA LYS A 433 -7.68 -13.12 3.34
C LYS A 433 -7.38 -13.08 4.85
N LYS A 434 -6.66 -14.07 5.33
CA LYS A 434 -6.14 -14.16 6.70
C LYS A 434 -4.64 -13.90 6.69
N LYS A 435 -4.08 -13.50 7.84
CA LYS A 435 -2.63 -13.50 8.05
C LYS A 435 -2.06 -14.86 7.65
N THR A 436 -1.13 -14.87 6.71
CA THR A 436 -0.46 -16.09 6.27
C THR A 436 1.03 -16.03 6.51
N LYS A 437 1.62 -17.22 6.48
CA LYS A 437 3.05 -17.43 6.61
C LYS A 437 3.50 -18.40 5.52
N SER A 438 4.60 -18.06 4.87
CA SER A 438 5.32 -18.93 3.94
C SER A 438 6.76 -19.09 4.41
N ARG A 439 7.33 -20.26 4.23
CA ARG A 439 8.75 -20.55 4.46
C ARG A 439 9.22 -21.54 3.40
N THR A 440 10.52 -21.70 3.29
CA THR A 440 11.13 -22.61 2.33
C THR A 440 12.08 -23.56 3.07
N ALA A 441 12.02 -24.82 2.72
CA ALA A 441 13.06 -25.79 3.03
C ALA A 441 14.06 -25.83 1.87
N ILE A 442 15.32 -25.56 2.16
CA ILE A 442 16.44 -25.54 1.19
C ILE A 442 17.22 -26.83 1.35
N ILE A 443 17.33 -27.63 0.30
CA ILE A 443 18.00 -28.93 0.30
C ILE A 443 19.13 -28.88 -0.72
N PHE A 444 20.36 -28.98 -0.25
CA PHE A 444 21.55 -29.06 -1.11
C PHE A 444 21.88 -30.53 -1.34
N ASP A 445 21.83 -30.99 -2.59
CA ASP A 445 22.05 -32.38 -3.01
C ASP A 445 21.15 -33.37 -2.22
N LYS A 446 21.75 -34.08 -1.28
CA LYS A 446 21.08 -35.06 -0.40
C LYS A 446 21.21 -34.72 1.10
N ASN A 447 21.58 -33.48 1.41
CA ASN A 447 21.75 -33.03 2.78
C ASN A 447 20.41 -32.76 3.48
N ASP A 448 20.45 -32.62 4.80
CA ASP A 448 19.28 -32.23 5.59
C ASP A 448 18.77 -30.86 5.19
N PRO A 449 17.43 -30.64 5.20
CA PRO A 449 16.84 -29.39 4.81
C PRO A 449 17.16 -28.24 5.77
N ILE A 450 17.58 -27.12 5.23
CA ILE A 450 17.75 -25.87 5.97
C ILE A 450 16.46 -25.06 5.82
N ILE A 451 15.82 -24.72 6.94
CA ILE A 451 14.53 -24.03 6.94
C ILE A 451 14.74 -22.52 7.05
N THR A 452 14.15 -21.75 6.14
CA THR A 452 14.19 -20.29 6.18
C THR A 452 13.29 -19.72 7.29
N ASN A 453 13.43 -18.41 7.56
CA ASN A 453 12.45 -17.66 8.32
C ASN A 453 11.06 -17.71 7.66
N TYR A 454 10.02 -17.38 8.43
CA TYR A 454 8.69 -17.15 7.89
C TYR A 454 8.59 -15.77 7.22
N SER A 455 8.21 -15.74 5.96
CA SER A 455 7.68 -14.52 5.32
C SER A 455 6.20 -14.43 5.62
N THR A 456 5.79 -13.36 6.32
CA THR A 456 4.43 -13.19 6.82
C THR A 456 3.69 -12.11 6.04
N THR A 457 2.54 -12.45 5.46
CA THR A 457 1.63 -11.48 4.85
C THR A 457 0.51 -11.14 5.83
N ARG A 458 0.34 -9.86 6.13
CA ARG A 458 -0.72 -9.32 6.99
C ARG A 458 -1.58 -8.35 6.19
N PHE A 459 -2.85 -8.27 6.56
CA PHE A 459 -3.80 -7.36 5.92
C PHE A 459 -4.17 -6.25 6.89
N LEU A 460 -3.96 -5.00 6.47
CA LEU A 460 -4.32 -3.83 7.26
C LEU A 460 -5.84 -3.67 7.24
N PRO A 461 -6.49 -3.59 8.39
CA PRO A 461 -7.89 -3.21 8.46
C PRO A 461 -8.04 -1.76 7.99
N GLY A 462 -9.06 -1.50 7.21
CA GLY A 462 -9.40 -0.17 6.74
C GLY A 462 -10.89 0.10 6.92
N ILE A 463 -11.31 1.32 6.68
CA ILE A 463 -12.70 1.74 6.60
C ILE A 463 -13.07 1.90 5.14
N SER A 464 -14.21 1.34 4.74
CA SER A 464 -14.85 1.54 3.45
C SER A 464 -16.00 2.52 3.61
N VAL A 465 -15.99 3.55 2.81
CA VAL A 465 -17.12 4.47 2.63
C VAL A 465 -17.87 4.05 1.36
N GLY A 466 -19.18 4.20 1.34
CA GLY A 466 -19.98 3.91 0.16
C GLY A 466 -21.08 4.94 -0.01
N ALA A 467 -21.51 5.11 -1.25
CA ALA A 467 -22.70 5.85 -1.61
C ALA A 467 -23.84 4.88 -1.91
N LYS A 468 -25.05 5.21 -1.49
CA LYS A 468 -26.24 4.37 -1.64
C LYS A 468 -27.40 5.20 -2.14
N VAL A 469 -28.17 4.66 -3.07
CA VAL A 469 -29.37 5.29 -3.65
C VAL A 469 -30.41 4.21 -3.93
N GLY A 470 -31.68 4.53 -3.73
CA GLY A 470 -32.74 3.55 -3.94
C GLY A 470 -34.13 4.10 -3.80
N VAL A 471 -35.08 3.17 -3.83
CA VAL A 471 -36.52 3.44 -3.72
C VAL A 471 -37.13 2.56 -2.63
N ASN A 472 -38.13 3.07 -1.94
CA ASN A 472 -38.93 2.31 -1.00
C ASN A 472 -40.27 1.96 -1.65
N SER A 473 -40.75 0.76 -1.39
CA SER A 473 -42.05 0.25 -1.88
C SER A 473 -42.91 -0.14 -0.71
N PHE A 474 -44.02 0.55 -0.54
CA PHE A 474 -45.02 0.33 0.51
C PHE A 474 -46.20 -0.42 -0.09
N SER A 475 -46.62 -1.52 0.54
CA SER A 475 -47.77 -2.30 0.06
C SER A 475 -49.11 -1.76 0.53
N ASN A 476 -49.13 -0.92 1.59
CA ASN A 476 -50.32 -0.50 2.28
C ASN A 476 -50.64 0.99 2.11
N LEU A 477 -49.87 1.70 1.26
CA LEU A 477 -50.07 3.15 1.03
C LEU A 477 -50.51 3.41 -0.41
N ASN A 478 -51.47 4.32 -0.58
CA ASN A 478 -51.94 4.76 -1.87
C ASN A 478 -51.01 5.87 -2.41
N ASN A 479 -50.82 5.93 -3.72
CA ASN A 479 -50.02 6.94 -4.41
C ASN A 479 -48.64 7.18 -3.76
N SER A 480 -48.01 6.12 -3.27
CA SER A 480 -46.74 6.27 -2.55
C SER A 480 -45.55 6.39 -3.50
N GLU A 481 -44.87 7.53 -3.38
CA GLU A 481 -43.58 7.78 -4.02
C GLU A 481 -42.52 7.91 -2.93
N SER A 482 -41.46 7.13 -3.00
CA SER A 482 -40.41 7.20 -2.01
C SER A 482 -39.06 6.82 -2.61
N TYR A 483 -38.09 7.70 -2.39
CA TYR A 483 -36.70 7.50 -2.80
C TYR A 483 -35.74 7.96 -1.71
N PHE A 484 -34.55 7.43 -1.73
CA PHE A 484 -33.53 7.80 -0.77
C PHE A 484 -32.14 7.81 -1.37
N PHE A 485 -31.25 8.56 -0.72
CA PHE A 485 -29.84 8.52 -0.94
C PHE A 485 -29.09 8.63 0.39
N GLY A 486 -27.86 8.15 0.42
CA GLY A 486 -27.08 8.22 1.65
C GLY A 486 -25.67 7.68 1.53
N ALA A 487 -24.98 7.72 2.66
CA ALA A 487 -23.63 7.23 2.81
C ALA A 487 -23.59 5.99 3.72
N THR A 488 -22.62 5.15 3.49
CA THR A 488 -22.38 3.95 4.30
C THR A 488 -20.94 3.91 4.79
N ILE A 489 -20.74 3.36 5.98
CA ILE A 489 -19.42 3.10 6.53
C ILE A 489 -19.35 1.66 7.03
N SER A 490 -18.28 0.95 6.68
CA SER A 490 -18.05 -0.43 7.11
C SER A 490 -16.57 -0.73 7.22
N PRO A 491 -16.15 -1.69 8.07
CA PRO A 491 -14.75 -2.06 8.13
C PRO A 491 -14.31 -2.79 6.87
N TYR A 492 -13.10 -2.48 6.46
CA TYR A 492 -12.38 -3.17 5.41
C TYR A 492 -11.70 -4.38 6.00
N LYS A 493 -12.40 -5.48 6.20
CA LYS A 493 -11.81 -6.71 6.73
C LYS A 493 -12.07 -7.88 5.80
N SER A 494 -11.16 -8.85 5.84
CA SER A 494 -11.31 -10.11 5.14
C SER A 494 -12.31 -11.08 5.79
N PHE A 495 -13.08 -10.62 6.75
CA PHE A 495 -14.05 -11.46 7.43
C PHE A 495 -15.32 -11.62 6.62
N ARG A 496 -15.93 -12.78 6.68
CA ARG A 496 -17.28 -13.00 6.17
C ARG A 496 -18.27 -12.13 6.92
N TRP A 497 -18.09 -11.96 8.24
CA TRP A 497 -18.88 -11.11 9.09
C TRP A 497 -18.28 -9.72 9.25
N TYR A 498 -19.10 -8.67 9.05
CA TYR A 498 -18.71 -7.30 9.34
C TYR A 498 -19.93 -6.43 9.66
N TRP A 499 -19.71 -5.37 10.42
CA TRP A 499 -20.74 -4.38 10.69
C TRP A 499 -20.78 -3.33 9.57
N GLN A 500 -21.96 -2.71 9.39
CA GLN A 500 -22.14 -1.56 8.52
C GLN A 500 -23.10 -0.59 9.18
N VAL A 501 -22.76 0.70 9.17
CA VAL A 501 -23.63 1.80 9.58
C VAL A 501 -23.90 2.64 8.35
N GLU A 502 -25.14 3.10 8.24
CA GLU A 502 -25.59 3.91 7.13
C GLU A 502 -26.24 5.19 7.67
N LEU A 503 -26.19 6.26 6.88
CA LEU A 503 -26.94 7.48 7.08
C LEU A 503 -27.63 7.77 5.77
N MET A 504 -28.95 7.68 5.75
CA MET A 504 -29.77 7.86 4.55
C MET A 504 -30.76 8.97 4.77
N ASN A 505 -30.99 9.75 3.73
CA ASN A 505 -32.03 10.77 3.68
C ASN A 505 -33.14 10.25 2.77
N ASN A 506 -34.33 10.06 3.33
CA ASN A 506 -35.49 9.53 2.64
C ASN A 506 -36.50 10.65 2.38
N PHE A 507 -37.11 10.58 1.22
CA PHE A 507 -38.22 11.44 0.80
C PHE A 507 -39.42 10.54 0.57
N HIS A 508 -40.50 10.79 1.30
CA HIS A 508 -41.75 10.02 1.22
C HIS A 508 -42.89 10.95 0.87
N LYS A 509 -43.69 10.55 -0.10
CA LYS A 509 -44.97 11.15 -0.42
C LYS A 509 -46.02 10.06 -0.54
N TYR A 510 -47.09 10.17 0.20
CA TYR A 510 -48.20 9.20 0.14
C TYR A 510 -49.48 9.79 0.61
N ASP A 511 -50.60 9.17 0.18
CA ASP A 511 -51.93 9.53 0.60
C ASP A 511 -52.46 8.48 1.60
N ALA A 512 -53.06 8.95 2.67
CA ALA A 512 -53.81 8.08 3.56
C ALA A 512 -55.14 7.65 2.92
N LYS A 513 -55.69 6.59 3.43
CA LYS A 513 -57.01 6.15 3.00
C LYS A 513 -58.06 7.25 3.32
N THR A 514 -58.80 7.64 2.28
CA THR A 514 -59.91 8.65 2.45
C THR A 514 -60.96 8.07 3.40
N ASP A 515 -61.23 8.82 4.45
CA ASP A 515 -62.32 8.52 5.40
C ASP A 515 -63.57 9.22 4.85
N VAL A 516 -64.63 8.44 4.61
CA VAL A 516 -65.88 8.94 4.07
C VAL A 516 -66.98 8.67 5.12
N ARG A 517 -67.59 9.75 5.57
CA ARG A 517 -68.72 9.70 6.49
C ARG A 517 -69.95 10.27 5.83
N GLU A 518 -71.06 9.58 5.93
CA GLU A 518 -72.34 9.98 5.43
C GLU A 518 -73.31 10.17 6.61
N GLU A 519 -73.92 11.34 6.66
CA GLU A 519 -74.91 11.68 7.68
C GLU A 519 -76.06 12.46 7.12
N PHE A 520 -77.21 12.37 7.76
CA PHE A 520 -78.40 13.16 7.37
C PHE A 520 -78.46 14.46 8.14
N VAL A 521 -78.43 15.55 7.43
CA VAL A 521 -78.53 16.91 8.01
C VAL A 521 -79.85 17.55 7.58
N GLN A 522 -80.49 18.37 8.42
CA GLN A 522 -81.66 19.15 8.13
C GLN A 522 -81.30 20.63 8.06
N ASP A 523 -81.88 21.34 7.04
CA ASP A 523 -81.78 22.78 7.01
C ASP A 523 -82.75 23.48 7.98
N ALA A 524 -82.72 24.81 8.02
CA ALA A 524 -83.58 25.61 8.86
C ALA A 524 -85.10 25.51 8.48
N GLN A 525 -85.43 24.97 7.30
CA GLN A 525 -86.75 24.69 6.81
C GLN A 525 -87.23 23.25 7.05
N GLY A 526 -86.40 22.39 7.61
CA GLY A 526 -86.71 20.99 7.90
C GLY A 526 -86.53 20.03 6.77
N ILE A 527 -85.91 20.49 5.66
CA ILE A 527 -85.57 19.63 4.54
C ILE A 527 -84.34 18.78 4.89
N ARG A 528 -84.44 17.50 4.62
CA ARG A 528 -83.37 16.52 4.94
C ARG A 528 -82.51 16.29 3.73
N PHE A 529 -81.17 16.36 3.95
CA PHE A 529 -80.14 16.13 2.90
C PHE A 529 -79.17 15.03 3.39
N LEU A 530 -78.67 14.25 2.46
CA LEU A 530 -77.50 13.41 2.69
C LEU A 530 -76.25 14.31 2.60
N GLN A 531 -75.46 14.37 3.66
CA GLN A 531 -74.14 15.01 3.69
C GLN A 531 -73.09 13.98 3.72
N ARG A 532 -72.18 14.06 2.75
CA ARG A 532 -70.96 13.25 2.72
C ARG A 532 -69.79 14.15 3.09
N THR A 533 -69.04 13.74 4.08
CA THR A 533 -67.77 14.34 4.47
C THR A 533 -66.66 13.38 4.11
N SER A 534 -65.82 13.77 3.14
CA SER A 534 -64.68 13.03 2.69
C SER A 534 -63.41 13.71 3.23
N THR A 535 -62.69 13.02 4.12
CA THR A 535 -61.41 13.50 4.65
C THR A 535 -60.28 12.73 4.00
N SER A 536 -59.41 13.43 3.29
CA SER A 536 -58.20 12.88 2.69
C SER A 536 -56.99 13.58 3.26
N ASP A 537 -56.01 12.80 3.68
CA ASP A 537 -54.69 13.27 4.15
C ASP A 537 -53.61 12.89 3.16
N SER A 538 -52.82 13.88 2.75
CA SER A 538 -51.59 13.67 1.98
C SER A 538 -50.37 14.04 2.82
N PHE A 539 -49.38 13.21 2.80
CA PHE A 539 -48.17 13.38 3.60
C PHE A 539 -46.93 13.56 2.71
N GLU A 540 -46.09 14.54 3.08
CA GLU A 540 -44.74 14.72 2.54
C GLU A 540 -43.74 14.71 3.67
N ASN A 541 -42.91 13.65 3.77
CA ASN A 541 -41.97 13.44 4.86
C ASN A 541 -40.54 13.44 4.36
N ILE A 542 -39.67 14.02 5.17
CA ILE A 542 -38.20 13.88 5.03
C ILE A 542 -37.71 13.19 6.30
N ASP A 543 -37.20 11.98 6.12
CA ASP A 543 -36.73 11.14 7.22
C ASP A 543 -35.22 10.88 7.13
N TRP A 544 -34.56 10.87 8.28
CA TRP A 544 -33.22 10.34 8.41
C TRP A 544 -33.28 8.91 8.92
N ASP A 545 -32.76 8.01 8.11
CA ASP A 545 -32.58 6.60 8.47
C ASP A 545 -31.14 6.31 8.88
N ILE A 546 -30.98 5.70 10.03
CA ILE A 546 -29.67 5.28 10.57
C ILE A 546 -29.70 3.77 10.80
N PRO A 547 -29.51 2.95 9.74
CA PRO A 547 -29.37 1.51 9.88
C PRO A 547 -28.01 1.14 10.50
N VAL A 548 -28.06 0.26 11.50
CA VAL A 548 -26.89 -0.41 12.06
C VAL A 548 -27.07 -1.90 11.86
N LEU A 549 -26.20 -2.51 11.03
CA LEU A 549 -26.39 -3.89 10.61
C LEU A 549 -25.12 -4.73 10.68
N ILE A 550 -25.31 -6.02 10.81
CA ILE A 550 -24.29 -7.05 10.66
C ILE A 550 -24.54 -7.72 9.32
N ARG A 551 -23.48 -7.85 8.52
CA ARG A 551 -23.51 -8.49 7.21
C ARG A 551 -22.66 -9.75 7.20
N TYR A 552 -23.12 -10.75 6.44
CA TYR A 552 -22.42 -11.99 6.15
C TYR A 552 -22.29 -12.19 4.66
N ASN A 553 -21.08 -12.29 4.14
CA ASN A 553 -20.82 -12.58 2.74
C ASN A 553 -20.75 -14.10 2.53
N LEU A 554 -21.71 -14.68 1.83
CA LEU A 554 -21.70 -16.08 1.41
C LEU A 554 -20.52 -16.34 0.47
N ASN A 555 -20.33 -15.44 -0.49
CA ASN A 555 -19.23 -15.45 -1.44
C ASN A 555 -18.86 -13.99 -1.82
N ASN A 556 -18.14 -13.82 -2.92
CA ASN A 556 -17.69 -12.52 -3.41
C ASN A 556 -18.83 -11.63 -3.94
N TYR A 557 -19.97 -12.22 -4.25
CA TYR A 557 -21.06 -11.56 -4.96
C TYR A 557 -22.37 -11.54 -4.19
N ILE A 558 -22.55 -12.41 -3.22
CA ILE A 558 -23.80 -12.54 -2.46
C ILE A 558 -23.51 -12.24 -0.99
N GLY A 559 -24.25 -11.29 -0.45
CA GLY A 559 -24.22 -10.94 0.97
C GLY A 559 -25.62 -10.91 1.58
N LEU A 560 -25.73 -11.36 2.81
CA LEU A 560 -26.91 -11.25 3.66
C LEU A 560 -26.64 -10.29 4.79
N GLY A 561 -27.66 -9.58 5.26
CA GLY A 561 -27.54 -8.65 6.35
C GLY A 561 -28.80 -8.63 7.24
N THR A 562 -28.59 -8.31 8.50
CA THR A 562 -29.67 -8.02 9.46
C THR A 562 -29.22 -6.95 10.43
N GLY A 563 -30.16 -6.20 10.97
CA GLY A 563 -29.85 -5.12 11.90
C GLY A 563 -31.07 -4.31 12.32
N LEU A 564 -30.78 -3.21 12.98
CA LEU A 564 -31.78 -2.26 13.44
C LEU A 564 -31.76 -1.02 12.55
N LEU A 565 -32.91 -0.55 12.20
CA LEU A 565 -33.15 0.73 11.55
C LEU A 565 -33.73 1.70 12.56
N ASN A 566 -33.10 2.85 12.74
CA ASN A 566 -33.66 3.96 13.50
C ASN A 566 -34.00 5.08 12.53
N THR A 567 -35.23 5.51 12.53
CA THR A 567 -35.76 6.57 11.65
C THR A 567 -36.20 7.75 12.49
N ILE A 568 -35.80 8.95 12.11
CA ILE A 568 -36.21 10.22 12.70
C ILE A 568 -36.82 11.08 11.59
N SER A 569 -38.06 11.49 11.76
CA SER A 569 -38.71 12.41 10.83
C SER A 569 -38.21 13.85 11.04
N ILE A 570 -37.36 14.31 10.12
CA ILE A 570 -36.80 15.67 10.17
C ILE A 570 -37.87 16.70 9.83
N ARG A 571 -38.74 16.35 8.89
CA ARG A 571 -39.85 17.19 8.48
C ARG A 571 -41.01 16.30 8.05
N GLU A 572 -42.17 16.57 8.62
CA GLU A 572 -43.44 15.96 8.24
C GLU A 572 -44.42 17.08 7.89
N LYS A 573 -44.95 17.05 6.68
CA LYS A 573 -46.03 17.90 6.21
C LYS A 573 -47.24 17.03 6.01
N GLN A 574 -48.34 17.42 6.60
CA GLN A 574 -49.66 16.84 6.41
C GLN A 574 -50.55 17.92 5.75
N GLN A 575 -51.15 17.58 4.62
CA GLN A 575 -52.21 18.35 4.02
C GLN A 575 -53.49 17.56 4.15
N GLN A 576 -54.41 18.05 4.99
CA GLN A 576 -55.71 17.48 5.16
C GLN A 576 -56.69 18.25 4.31
N THR A 577 -57.40 17.55 3.46
CA THR A 577 -58.50 18.10 2.61
C THR A 577 -59.80 17.50 3.10
N ILE A 578 -60.72 18.35 3.54
CA ILE A 578 -62.06 17.99 3.98
C ILE A 578 -63.01 18.48 2.90
N LEU A 579 -63.63 17.55 2.16
CA LEU A 579 -64.66 17.84 1.17
C LEU A 579 -66.03 17.48 1.78
N VAL A 580 -66.87 18.49 1.95
CA VAL A 580 -68.26 18.35 2.41
C VAL A 580 -69.16 18.56 1.20
N GLU A 581 -69.93 17.53 0.88
CA GLU A 581 -70.91 17.52 -0.21
C GLU A 581 -72.32 17.26 0.37
N GLN A 582 -73.29 18.02 -0.08
CA GLN A 582 -74.67 17.75 0.23
C GLN A 582 -75.43 17.37 -1.06
N PHE A 583 -76.20 16.32 -0.98
CA PHE A 583 -76.92 15.76 -2.14
C PHE A 583 -78.42 16.07 -2.00
N GLU A 584 -79.04 16.25 -3.15
CA GLU A 584 -80.48 16.42 -3.19
C GLU A 584 -81.21 15.13 -2.72
N GLY A 585 -81.88 15.24 -1.57
CA GLY A 585 -82.55 14.08 -0.95
C GLY A 585 -81.56 13.18 -0.15
N ASP A 586 -81.83 11.88 -0.11
CA ASP A 586 -81.20 10.92 0.81
C ASP A 586 -80.28 9.90 0.13
N VAL A 587 -79.91 10.14 -1.11
CA VAL A 587 -79.08 9.22 -1.93
C VAL A 587 -77.88 9.97 -2.55
N SER A 588 -76.68 9.42 -2.38
CA SER A 588 -75.40 9.98 -2.89
C SER A 588 -75.24 9.91 -4.40
N THR A 589 -76.21 9.31 -5.15
CA THR A 589 -76.24 9.35 -6.63
C THR A 589 -76.96 10.54 -7.18
N ASN A 590 -77.61 11.32 -6.33
CA ASN A 590 -78.31 12.51 -6.70
C ASN A 590 -77.37 13.70 -6.94
N PRO A 591 -77.82 14.75 -7.62
CA PRO A 591 -76.99 15.93 -7.85
C PRO A 591 -76.48 16.55 -6.56
N VAL A 592 -75.24 17.03 -6.57
CA VAL A 592 -74.65 17.79 -5.45
C VAL A 592 -75.22 19.19 -5.47
N ILE A 593 -75.90 19.56 -4.36
CA ILE A 593 -76.48 20.89 -4.20
C ILE A 593 -75.57 21.87 -3.45
N PHE A 594 -74.60 21.35 -2.71
CA PHE A 594 -73.62 22.15 -2.00
C PHE A 594 -72.28 21.37 -1.95
N SER A 595 -71.20 22.06 -2.21
CA SER A 595 -69.85 21.49 -2.05
C SER A 595 -68.94 22.55 -1.43
N LYS A 596 -68.23 22.16 -0.38
CA LYS A 596 -67.23 22.98 0.29
C LYS A 596 -65.97 22.17 0.53
N GLU A 597 -64.87 22.73 0.09
CA GLU A 597 -63.55 22.13 0.32
C GLU A 597 -62.74 23.02 1.27
N ASP A 598 -62.28 22.44 2.35
CA ASP A 598 -61.42 23.10 3.33
C ASP A 598 -60.05 22.36 3.36
N MET A 599 -58.97 23.13 3.20
CA MET A 599 -57.61 22.60 3.22
C MET A 599 -56.85 23.11 4.44
N THR A 600 -56.28 22.20 5.20
CA THR A 600 -55.47 22.53 6.37
C THR A 600 -54.07 21.94 6.19
N ASN A 601 -53.06 22.76 6.36
CA ASN A 601 -51.64 22.33 6.29
C ASN A 601 -51.04 22.37 7.68
N GLN A 602 -50.41 21.26 8.07
CA GLN A 602 -49.61 21.14 9.32
C GLN A 602 -48.20 20.76 8.96
N SER A 603 -47.23 21.27 9.72
CA SER A 603 -45.82 20.87 9.53
C SER A 603 -45.17 20.69 10.90
N ASN A 604 -44.61 19.53 11.12
CA ASN A 604 -43.87 19.15 12.31
C ASN A 604 -42.40 18.86 11.95
N SER A 605 -41.51 19.02 12.92
CA SER A 605 -40.08 18.75 12.77
C SER A 605 -39.55 17.97 13.95
N PHE A 606 -38.60 17.06 13.66
CA PHE A 606 -37.98 16.18 14.65
C PHE A 606 -38.99 15.35 15.46
N THR A 607 -39.90 14.73 14.76
CA THR A 607 -40.96 13.87 15.30
C THR A 607 -40.73 12.41 14.91
N ASN A 608 -41.56 11.52 15.48
CA ASN A 608 -41.67 10.12 15.02
C ASN A 608 -40.34 9.34 15.00
N LEU A 609 -39.68 9.25 16.17
CA LEU A 609 -38.59 8.27 16.31
C LEU A 609 -39.17 6.86 16.20
N ARG A 610 -38.81 6.15 15.14
CA ARG A 610 -39.26 4.79 14.85
C ARG A 610 -38.06 3.85 14.83
N THR A 611 -38.25 2.66 15.36
CA THR A 611 -37.24 1.60 15.32
C THR A 611 -37.84 0.37 14.64
N GLY A 612 -37.04 -0.26 13.77
CA GLY A 612 -37.45 -1.45 13.06
C GLY A 612 -36.32 -2.47 12.91
N LEU A 613 -36.72 -3.70 12.65
CA LEU A 613 -35.79 -4.76 12.24
C LEU A 613 -35.65 -4.72 10.72
N LEU A 614 -34.42 -4.89 10.22
CA LEU A 614 -34.15 -5.01 8.79
C LEU A 614 -33.53 -6.38 8.45
N LEU A 615 -33.96 -6.92 7.32
CA LEU A 615 -33.37 -8.10 6.67
C LEU A 615 -32.94 -7.69 5.26
N GLU A 616 -31.74 -8.06 4.87
CA GLU A 616 -31.12 -7.58 3.64
C GLU A 616 -30.47 -8.70 2.85
N ALA A 617 -30.60 -8.66 1.53
CA ALA A 617 -29.82 -9.45 0.59
C ALA A 617 -29.17 -8.54 -0.46
N THR A 618 -27.92 -8.83 -0.82
CA THR A 618 -27.17 -8.06 -1.81
C THR A 618 -26.54 -8.96 -2.86
N LEU A 619 -26.52 -8.47 -4.10
CA LEU A 619 -25.92 -9.12 -5.25
C LEU A 619 -24.98 -8.13 -5.95
N GLY A 620 -23.73 -8.54 -6.20
CA GLY A 620 -22.71 -7.71 -6.83
C GLY A 620 -21.39 -7.79 -6.07
N PHE A 621 -20.55 -6.79 -6.17
CA PHE A 621 -19.26 -6.79 -5.47
C PHE A 621 -19.48 -6.48 -3.97
N ALA A 622 -19.55 -7.54 -3.17
CA ALA A 622 -19.94 -7.44 -1.76
C ALA A 622 -19.07 -6.50 -0.89
N ARG A 623 -17.84 -6.19 -1.32
CA ARG A 623 -16.85 -5.45 -0.53
C ARG A 623 -16.41 -4.13 -1.14
N ILE A 624 -16.14 -4.10 -2.44
CA ILE A 624 -15.74 -2.90 -3.20
C ILE A 624 -16.43 -2.94 -4.54
N GLY A 625 -16.91 -1.78 -4.97
CA GLY A 625 -17.57 -1.62 -6.25
C GLY A 625 -19.07 -1.68 -6.13
N PRO A 626 -19.78 -1.75 -7.26
CA PRO A 626 -21.23 -1.72 -7.30
C PRO A 626 -21.86 -3.02 -6.83
N SER A 627 -22.95 -2.90 -6.09
CA SER A 627 -23.87 -4.00 -5.81
C SER A 627 -25.30 -3.50 -5.74
N LEU A 628 -26.24 -4.37 -6.04
CA LEU A 628 -27.66 -4.17 -5.88
C LEU A 628 -28.13 -4.86 -4.60
N GLY A 629 -29.12 -4.30 -3.93
CA GLY A 629 -29.68 -4.89 -2.73
C GLY A 629 -31.18 -4.75 -2.65
N ALA A 630 -31.78 -5.73 -1.98
CA ALA A 630 -33.15 -5.69 -1.52
C ALA A 630 -33.17 -5.84 0.00
N ARG A 631 -33.96 -5.03 0.66
CA ARG A 631 -34.07 -4.99 2.11
C ARG A 631 -35.53 -4.94 2.50
N TYR A 632 -35.93 -5.74 3.46
CA TYR A 632 -37.26 -5.69 4.07
C TYR A 632 -37.14 -5.08 5.46
N ILE A 633 -38.01 -4.11 5.75
CA ILE A 633 -38.05 -3.39 7.02
C ILE A 633 -39.37 -3.71 7.72
N MET A 634 -39.25 -4.18 8.97
CA MET A 634 -40.34 -4.42 9.89
C MET A 634 -40.27 -3.41 11.00
N ASN A 635 -41.18 -2.45 11.02
CA ASN A 635 -41.29 -1.44 12.10
C ASN A 635 -41.94 -2.04 13.33
N PHE A 636 -41.40 -1.73 14.52
CA PHE A 636 -41.98 -2.26 15.79
C PHE A 636 -43.22 -1.51 16.27
N GLU A 637 -43.32 -0.25 15.91
CA GLU A 637 -44.35 0.64 16.45
C GLU A 637 -45.44 1.01 15.44
N SER A 638 -45.35 0.54 14.23
CA SER A 638 -46.31 0.82 13.16
C SER A 638 -46.42 -0.31 12.16
N ASP A 639 -47.59 -0.44 11.53
CA ASP A 639 -47.84 -1.40 10.46
C ASP A 639 -47.20 -1.01 9.10
N PHE A 640 -46.36 0.03 9.08
CA PHE A 640 -45.66 0.49 7.87
C PHE A 640 -44.42 -0.36 7.62
N ASN A 641 -44.62 -1.61 7.19
CA ASN A 641 -43.57 -2.46 6.71
C ASN A 641 -43.36 -2.22 5.22
N TYR A 642 -42.09 -2.21 4.76
CA TYR A 642 -41.82 -1.90 3.37
C TYR A 642 -40.54 -2.57 2.85
N TRP A 643 -40.46 -2.63 1.52
CA TRP A 643 -39.26 -3.05 0.83
C TRP A 643 -38.43 -1.84 0.40
N GLN A 644 -37.09 -1.98 0.52
CA GLN A 644 -36.14 -1.05 -0.07
C GLN A 644 -35.39 -1.78 -1.19
N PHE A 645 -35.32 -1.17 -2.36
CA PHE A 645 -34.47 -1.62 -3.47
C PHE A 645 -33.44 -0.56 -3.75
N TYR A 646 -32.16 -0.94 -3.83
CA TYR A 646 -31.09 0.02 -3.90
C TYR A 646 -29.87 -0.44 -4.68
N ALA A 647 -29.11 0.53 -5.16
CA ALA A 647 -27.75 0.37 -5.61
C ALA A 647 -26.80 1.00 -4.58
N ILE A 648 -25.68 0.34 -4.36
CA ILE A 648 -24.62 0.81 -3.49
C ILE A 648 -23.29 0.69 -4.21
N TRP A 649 -22.47 1.73 -4.11
CA TRP A 649 -21.09 1.72 -4.55
C TRP A 649 -20.18 1.90 -3.35
N LYS A 650 -19.38 0.90 -3.04
CA LYS A 650 -18.38 0.91 -1.95
C LYS A 650 -16.99 1.23 -2.52
N PHE A 651 -16.33 2.19 -1.86
CA PHE A 651 -15.00 2.68 -2.25
C PHE A 651 -13.89 2.07 -1.42
#